data_41d06446154fbae3c2dd246ef02bb3a6
#
_entry.id   41d06446154fbae3c2dd246ef02bb3a6
#
_cell.length_a   1.000
_cell.length_b   1.000
_cell.length_c   1.000
_cell.angle_alpha   90.00
_cell.angle_beta   90.00
_cell.angle_gamma   90.00
#
_symmetry.space_group_name_H-M   'P 1'
#
loop_
_entity.id
_entity.type
_entity.pdbx_description
1 polymer ?
#
loop_
_entity_poly.entity_id
_entity_poly.type
_entity_poly.pdbx_seq_one_letter_code
_entity_poly.pdbx_strand_id
1 'polypeptide(L)'
;MKKLSAFIFLLAVLLGVMQPTVGWADKAAVEKILREGGIFRIKNRGSGRYATEATATGKLTGQSKITTAAQKLTQVWILTANNGSYTVRNASTGRFLNDQSGNPMVTSAGAKKYYLKYSEANAKSGNTDYVTLSWKSDFSGNDCLNENSGSRNLLGWKANSPSVNDNYSDWVLEAVTDVSKDEIKAQLNKASGAIEPTENGYVYLTNVAYGRVMSEGSGSHELSTLPQTAGDYSQVWQMVKKGTKWALRNALTERYVATQGGERSRTYKTVVSSNPSFTLSAGSDEFTPSYGFGDNNNVGLHNDGGHRVVGWDVNMPESQWIITKAEVDEAALAAARNNLAELTDFSGSNLQKIKNTLAIYFSNPGCTELKAEYQALSDAELTGLMSQPAGGSAGNYTPLPASVQAMALKVKNNSWGHREKEFRVYDYKPYSDDTQWNSDKLVGTGYMFSPQTGPTGISLKRGEAAFIYINSAGFVPSTKVEAMTTEGLSVTGPRQRLNPGLNMVVADNDSHLFIVYTITDTRKKLESVPALQIHIEGGRVNGYFDITRGHTNADWLDMEKTLFKDQVIHMKNKYYQFNMDLAGVKEQLNRSEFAKKDADGTPMGIEGVLMRWDELVKCEHDLMGIDHYLDRFNCMLSASSSSKGNPYASTYGTYYPGVGDYLNYQRFTRGSEDDEGAPIWVVAHETGHIHQKAINMAGDTEMSVNFFSQVYRWLQGTNVGRGRPLSNPMADFHRGAFRDEYNIWTRSRVYFQLWLYYQLQGHHPKFYPELFAKLRNSPMTYSTNSNAPISGLDNYLKFAMFASDVAQEDLSEFFQFYGFFKPVKNHNTGDYHDNWFTTTQADIDKAIAYMRKYPKAHPGIFFIDERIRKIQAEGVGSKPGQMRL
;
A
#
# COMPACT_ATOMS: atom_id res chain seq x y z
N MET A 1 47.09 64.79 -23.96
CA MET A 1 45.66 64.31 -24.03
C MET A 1 45.38 63.27 -25.13
N LYS A 2 46.07 63.22 -26.27
CA LYS A 2 45.79 62.18 -27.31
C LYS A 2 46.21 60.73 -26.92
N LYS A 3 47.11 60.52 -25.98
CA LYS A 3 47.52 59.15 -25.52
C LYS A 3 46.59 58.59 -24.44
N LEU A 4 45.84 59.42 -23.71
CA LEU A 4 44.93 59.03 -22.67
C LEU A 4 43.59 58.52 -23.30
N SER A 5 43.17 59.15 -24.41
CA SER A 5 41.95 58.73 -25.12
C SER A 5 42.11 57.37 -25.81
N ALA A 6 43.33 57.06 -26.33
CA ALA A 6 43.59 55.79 -26.96
C ALA A 6 43.62 54.62 -25.92
N PHE A 7 44.06 54.90 -24.67
CA PHE A 7 44.06 53.88 -23.59
C PHE A 7 42.65 53.61 -23.07
N ILE A 8 41.81 54.67 -22.96
CA ILE A 8 40.40 54.53 -22.52
C ILE A 8 39.59 53.86 -23.65
N PHE A 9 39.91 54.13 -24.94
CA PHE A 9 39.22 53.45 -26.03
C PHE A 9 39.65 51.96 -26.13
N LEU A 10 40.92 51.64 -25.87
CA LEU A 10 41.44 50.26 -25.86
C LEU A 10 40.88 49.47 -24.63
N LEU A 11 40.70 50.15 -23.48
CA LEU A 11 40.10 49.56 -22.27
C LEU A 11 38.60 49.35 -22.49
N ALA A 12 37.89 50.25 -23.16
CA ALA A 12 36.50 50.12 -23.55
C ALA A 12 36.28 49.05 -24.60
N VAL A 13 37.20 48.86 -25.55
CA VAL A 13 37.15 47.80 -26.56
C VAL A 13 37.53 46.45 -25.93
N LEU A 14 38.47 46.39 -24.98
CA LEU A 14 38.79 45.21 -24.21
C LEU A 14 37.66 44.84 -23.22
N LEU A 15 36.91 45.82 -22.69
CA LEU A 15 35.72 45.55 -21.86
C LEU A 15 34.45 45.29 -22.72
N GLY A 16 34.45 45.65 -24.02
CA GLY A 16 33.33 45.42 -24.95
C GLY A 16 33.43 44.09 -25.72
N VAL A 17 34.54 43.38 -25.61
CA VAL A 17 34.77 42.06 -26.28
C VAL A 17 34.70 40.91 -25.28
N MET A 18 34.51 41.14 -24.00
CA MET A 18 33.93 40.11 -23.12
C MET A 18 32.42 40.09 -23.34
N GLN A 19 31.97 39.50 -24.45
CA GLN A 19 30.69 38.83 -24.41
C GLN A 19 30.74 37.87 -23.19
N PRO A 20 29.75 37.91 -22.30
CA PRO A 20 29.70 36.89 -21.29
C PRO A 20 29.55 35.57 -22.06
N THR A 21 30.63 34.80 -22.15
CA THR A 21 30.55 33.38 -22.43
C THR A 21 29.48 32.86 -21.50
N VAL A 22 28.44 32.29 -22.05
CA VAL A 22 27.29 31.68 -21.40
C VAL A 22 27.76 31.02 -20.08
N GLY A 23 27.29 31.60 -18.93
CA GLY A 23 27.91 31.41 -17.62
C GLY A 23 28.07 29.95 -17.18
N TRP A 24 29.28 29.62 -17.02
CA TRP A 24 29.73 28.60 -16.09
C TRP A 24 29.67 29.29 -14.71
N ALA A 25 28.91 28.74 -13.77
CA ALA A 25 28.89 29.29 -12.41
C ALA A 25 30.32 29.15 -11.83
N ASP A 26 30.95 30.24 -11.52
CA ASP A 26 32.24 30.17 -10.83
C ASP A 26 32.04 29.54 -9.42
N LYS A 27 33.09 29.00 -8.85
CA LYS A 27 33.05 28.35 -7.53
C LYS A 27 32.40 29.25 -6.47
N ALA A 28 32.66 30.56 -6.52
CA ALA A 28 32.10 31.54 -5.58
C ALA A 28 30.59 31.71 -5.77
N ALA A 29 30.10 31.64 -7.02
CA ALA A 29 28.68 31.68 -7.31
C ALA A 29 27.97 30.42 -6.82
N VAL A 30 28.55 29.23 -7.03
CA VAL A 30 27.99 27.98 -6.51
C VAL A 30 28.02 27.95 -4.98
N GLU A 31 29.12 28.39 -4.33
CA GLU A 31 29.19 28.51 -2.88
C GLU A 31 28.15 29.48 -2.30
N LYS A 32 27.85 30.58 -3.01
CA LYS A 32 26.78 31.50 -2.65
C LYS A 32 25.42 30.79 -2.72
N ILE A 33 25.16 30.06 -3.81
CA ILE A 33 23.94 29.28 -4.02
C ILE A 33 23.76 28.23 -2.88
N LEU A 34 24.84 27.54 -2.56
CA LEU A 34 24.82 26.53 -1.49
C LEU A 34 24.56 27.14 -0.10
N ARG A 35 24.81 28.43 0.07
CA ARG A 35 24.57 29.14 1.33
C ARG A 35 23.20 29.81 1.40
N GLU A 36 22.76 30.43 0.32
CA GLU A 36 21.62 31.36 0.29
C GLU A 36 20.42 30.83 -0.52
N GLY A 37 20.59 29.79 -1.34
CA GLY A 37 19.59 29.36 -2.33
C GLY A 37 19.50 30.35 -3.50
N GLY A 38 18.35 30.36 -4.21
CA GLY A 38 18.12 31.30 -5.31
C GLY A 38 17.21 30.76 -6.40
N ILE A 39 17.19 31.44 -7.55
CA ILE A 39 16.35 31.10 -8.70
C ILE A 39 17.23 30.64 -9.85
N PHE A 40 17.04 29.40 -10.33
CA PHE A 40 17.92 28.77 -11.31
C PHE A 40 17.17 27.97 -12.33
N ARG A 41 17.82 27.76 -13.49
CA ARG A 41 17.53 26.57 -14.32
C ARG A 41 18.50 25.46 -13.96
N ILE A 42 17.99 24.24 -13.88
CA ILE A 42 18.78 23.05 -13.55
C ILE A 42 19.08 22.33 -14.87
N LYS A 43 20.33 22.46 -15.35
CA LYS A 43 20.77 21.96 -16.65
C LYS A 43 21.63 20.71 -16.49
N ASN A 44 21.27 19.64 -17.17
CA ASN A 44 22.00 18.38 -17.12
C ASN A 44 23.31 18.46 -17.90
N ARG A 45 24.41 17.95 -17.31
CA ARG A 45 25.71 17.95 -17.94
C ARG A 45 25.79 17.02 -19.14
N GLY A 46 25.31 15.78 -18.99
CA GLY A 46 25.40 14.73 -20.01
C GLY A 46 24.60 15.05 -21.27
N SER A 47 23.39 15.59 -21.11
CA SER A 47 22.46 15.87 -22.20
C SER A 47 22.44 17.33 -22.66
N GLY A 48 22.86 18.27 -21.83
CA GLY A 48 22.69 19.71 -22.02
C GLY A 48 21.24 20.21 -21.91
N ARG A 49 20.31 19.36 -21.49
CA ARG A 49 18.89 19.66 -21.36
C ARG A 49 18.55 20.22 -19.96
N TYR A 50 17.41 20.88 -19.86
CA TYR A 50 16.95 21.51 -18.63
C TYR A 50 15.84 20.67 -17.98
N ALA A 51 15.91 20.51 -16.66
CA ALA A 51 14.85 19.90 -15.87
C ALA A 51 13.55 20.68 -16.07
N THR A 52 12.55 20.04 -16.64
CA THR A 52 11.29 20.64 -17.07
C THR A 52 10.11 19.92 -16.45
N GLU A 53 9.19 20.66 -15.87
CA GLU A 53 7.95 20.14 -15.33
C GLU A 53 6.82 20.18 -16.37
N ALA A 54 6.13 19.06 -16.57
CA ALA A 54 4.86 19.03 -17.29
C ALA A 54 3.75 19.52 -16.35
N THR A 55 3.22 20.71 -16.59
CA THR A 55 2.30 21.41 -15.66
C THR A 55 1.04 20.60 -15.32
N ALA A 56 0.50 19.83 -16.28
CA ALA A 56 -0.71 19.05 -16.08
C ALA A 56 -0.49 17.82 -15.17
N THR A 57 0.67 17.17 -15.27
CA THR A 57 0.93 15.87 -14.62
C THR A 57 1.99 15.92 -13.51
N GLY A 58 2.79 16.99 -13.45
CA GLY A 58 3.96 17.08 -12.60
C GLY A 58 5.15 16.25 -13.06
N LYS A 59 5.04 15.53 -14.18
CA LYS A 59 6.11 14.69 -14.70
C LYS A 59 7.34 15.50 -15.05
N LEU A 60 8.52 15.01 -14.68
CA LEU A 60 9.80 15.67 -14.91
C LEU A 60 10.56 15.04 -16.08
N THR A 61 10.98 15.88 -17.02
CA THR A 61 11.76 15.46 -18.19
C THR A 61 12.87 16.44 -18.51
N GLY A 62 13.92 15.98 -19.16
CA GLY A 62 14.95 16.84 -19.76
C GLY A 62 14.48 17.40 -21.10
N GLN A 63 14.43 18.72 -21.27
CA GLN A 63 14.06 19.38 -22.54
C GLN A 63 15.05 20.48 -22.93
N SER A 64 15.08 20.83 -24.22
CA SER A 64 15.81 22.01 -24.68
C SER A 64 15.31 23.27 -23.96
N LYS A 65 16.13 24.33 -23.93
CA LYS A 65 15.76 25.59 -23.30
C LYS A 65 14.46 26.13 -23.90
N ILE A 66 13.47 26.37 -23.06
CA ILE A 66 12.19 26.95 -23.45
C ILE A 66 12.27 28.47 -23.30
N THR A 67 11.94 29.21 -24.37
CA THR A 67 11.99 30.67 -24.40
C THR A 67 10.62 31.34 -24.49
N THR A 68 9.56 30.57 -24.76
CA THR A 68 8.20 31.10 -24.86
C THR A 68 7.69 31.58 -23.49
N ALA A 69 7.07 32.77 -23.45
CA ALA A 69 6.57 33.38 -22.23
C ALA A 69 5.64 32.44 -21.41
N ALA A 70 4.80 31.68 -22.11
CA ALA A 70 3.84 30.78 -21.47
C ALA A 70 4.46 29.53 -20.77
N GLN A 71 5.65 29.10 -21.17
CA GLN A 71 6.23 27.84 -20.72
C GLN A 71 7.63 27.96 -20.10
N LYS A 72 8.34 29.10 -20.25
CA LYS A 72 9.72 29.26 -19.74
C LYS A 72 9.83 29.03 -18.25
N LEU A 73 8.78 29.30 -17.46
CA LEU A 73 8.74 29.10 -16.00
C LEU A 73 8.71 27.62 -15.60
N THR A 74 8.33 26.71 -16.49
CA THR A 74 8.38 25.25 -16.22
C THR A 74 9.80 24.71 -16.04
N GLN A 75 10.81 25.47 -16.48
CA GLN A 75 12.24 25.18 -16.37
C GLN A 75 12.93 26.02 -15.28
N VAL A 76 12.20 26.92 -14.61
CA VAL A 76 12.73 27.76 -13.56
C VAL A 76 12.42 27.16 -12.20
N TRP A 77 13.45 27.04 -11.36
CA TRP A 77 13.37 26.42 -10.05
C TRP A 77 13.83 27.38 -8.98
N ILE A 78 13.10 27.43 -7.88
CA ILE A 78 13.41 28.19 -6.67
C ILE A 78 14.02 27.24 -5.67
N LEU A 79 15.28 27.47 -5.31
CA LEU A 79 15.99 26.72 -4.28
C LEU A 79 15.97 27.55 -3.00
N THR A 80 15.33 27.03 -1.97
CA THR A 80 15.31 27.65 -0.64
C THR A 80 16.22 26.86 0.30
N ALA A 81 17.29 27.51 0.80
CA ALA A 81 18.24 26.90 1.70
C ALA A 81 17.66 26.82 3.13
N ASN A 82 17.87 25.67 3.80
CA ASN A 82 17.46 25.44 5.17
C ASN A 82 18.47 24.53 5.89
N ASN A 83 19.40 25.13 6.62
CA ASN A 83 20.41 24.44 7.46
C ASN A 83 21.08 23.23 6.78
N GLY A 84 21.67 23.47 5.58
CA GLY A 84 22.40 22.45 4.83
C GLY A 84 21.52 21.51 3.98
N SER A 85 20.22 21.73 3.96
CA SER A 85 19.28 21.12 3.04
C SER A 85 18.55 22.19 2.22
N TYR A 86 17.84 21.77 1.17
CA TYR A 86 17.14 22.67 0.25
C TYR A 86 15.76 22.13 -0.06
N THR A 87 14.81 23.05 -0.28
CA THR A 87 13.60 22.71 -1.03
C THR A 87 13.77 23.23 -2.47
N VAL A 88 13.27 22.48 -3.45
CA VAL A 88 13.37 22.78 -4.86
C VAL A 88 11.98 22.90 -5.43
N ARG A 89 11.54 24.15 -5.76
CA ARG A 89 10.17 24.47 -6.14
C ARG A 89 10.10 24.97 -7.58
N ASN A 90 9.14 24.49 -8.37
CA ASN A 90 8.93 24.96 -9.73
C ASN A 90 8.24 26.34 -9.76
N ALA A 91 8.77 27.26 -10.55
CA ALA A 91 8.24 28.63 -10.64
C ALA A 91 6.94 28.75 -11.42
N SER A 92 6.55 27.75 -12.21
CA SER A 92 5.29 27.75 -12.96
C SER A 92 4.10 27.28 -12.14
N THR A 93 4.28 26.22 -11.37
CA THR A 93 3.19 25.51 -10.67
C THR A 93 3.21 25.67 -9.16
N GLY A 94 4.34 26.08 -8.61
CA GLY A 94 4.56 26.10 -7.16
C GLY A 94 4.77 24.75 -6.52
N ARG A 95 4.76 23.65 -7.28
CA ARG A 95 4.99 22.29 -6.77
C ARG A 95 6.48 22.06 -6.53
N PHE A 96 6.76 21.16 -5.59
CA PHE A 96 8.11 20.83 -5.17
C PHE A 96 8.62 19.57 -5.87
N LEU A 97 9.92 19.55 -6.12
CA LEU A 97 10.61 18.34 -6.55
C LEU A 97 10.40 17.24 -5.49
N ASN A 98 9.92 16.07 -5.91
CA ASN A 98 9.58 14.97 -5.01
C ASN A 98 10.59 13.83 -5.16
N ASP A 99 10.81 13.10 -4.06
CA ASP A 99 11.71 11.95 -3.93
C ASP A 99 11.03 10.61 -4.24
N GLN A 100 10.18 10.53 -5.24
CA GLN A 100 9.62 9.23 -5.60
C GLN A 100 10.73 8.24 -5.95
N SER A 101 10.79 7.16 -5.19
CA SER A 101 11.58 5.98 -5.55
C SER A 101 10.92 5.32 -6.75
N GLY A 102 11.34 5.67 -7.93
CA GLY A 102 10.78 5.13 -9.17
C GLY A 102 10.98 6.07 -10.35
N ASN A 103 10.83 5.53 -11.52
CA ASN A 103 10.93 6.24 -12.79
C ASN A 103 9.52 6.34 -13.40
N PRO A 104 9.05 7.53 -13.83
CA PRO A 104 9.70 8.83 -13.77
C PRO A 104 9.38 9.64 -12.50
N MET A 105 10.26 10.56 -12.13
CA MET A 105 10.00 11.48 -11.02
C MET A 105 8.90 12.49 -11.38
N VAL A 106 8.19 12.93 -10.35
CA VAL A 106 7.12 13.94 -10.46
C VAL A 106 7.29 15.01 -9.39
N THR A 107 6.68 16.16 -9.58
CA THR A 107 6.55 17.19 -8.55
C THR A 107 5.32 16.92 -7.66
N SER A 108 5.35 17.40 -6.43
CA SER A 108 4.25 17.31 -5.46
C SER A 108 3.95 18.66 -4.81
N ALA A 109 2.78 18.76 -4.17
CA ALA A 109 2.41 19.95 -3.41
C ALA A 109 3.25 20.11 -2.12
N GLY A 110 3.71 19.01 -1.51
CA GLY A 110 4.51 19.02 -0.31
C GLY A 110 6.01 19.20 -0.58
N ALA A 111 6.66 19.99 0.27
CA ALA A 111 8.10 20.23 0.18
C ALA A 111 8.91 19.01 0.63
N LYS A 112 9.96 18.68 -0.11
CA LYS A 112 10.94 17.64 0.24
C LYS A 112 12.31 18.24 0.44
N LYS A 113 13.10 17.63 1.30
CA LYS A 113 14.50 18.05 1.55
C LYS A 113 15.41 17.44 0.49
N TYR A 114 16.23 18.30 -0.09
CA TYR A 114 17.30 17.93 -1.00
C TYR A 114 18.63 18.37 -0.41
N TYR A 115 19.69 17.69 -0.79
CA TYR A 115 21.08 18.00 -0.45
C TYR A 115 21.84 18.23 -1.75
N LEU A 116 22.76 19.20 -1.72
CA LEU A 116 23.60 19.54 -2.84
C LEU A 116 25.07 19.43 -2.42
N LYS A 117 25.88 18.80 -3.28
CA LYS A 117 27.34 18.84 -3.16
C LYS A 117 27.96 19.01 -4.53
N TYR A 118 29.24 19.38 -4.56
CA TYR A 118 30.00 19.32 -5.79
C TYR A 118 30.07 17.87 -6.29
N SER A 119 30.01 17.68 -7.62
CA SER A 119 30.18 16.36 -8.22
C SER A 119 31.58 15.81 -7.93
N GLU A 120 31.67 14.64 -7.32
CA GLU A 120 32.93 14.02 -6.90
C GLU A 120 33.85 13.67 -8.09
N ALA A 121 33.28 13.27 -9.21
CA ALA A 121 34.02 12.95 -10.42
C ALA A 121 34.75 14.18 -10.98
N ASN A 122 34.24 15.38 -10.75
CA ASN A 122 34.75 16.63 -11.28
C ASN A 122 35.60 17.42 -10.27
N ALA A 123 35.32 17.27 -8.97
CA ALA A 123 36.09 17.91 -7.91
C ALA A 123 37.57 17.48 -7.92
N LYS A 124 37.87 16.20 -8.28
CA LYS A 124 39.24 15.69 -8.43
C LYS A 124 40.00 16.30 -9.63
N SER A 125 39.28 16.78 -10.64
CA SER A 125 39.88 17.49 -11.78
C SER A 125 39.96 19.02 -11.60
N GLY A 126 39.62 19.52 -10.41
CA GLY A 126 39.58 20.95 -10.11
C GLY A 126 38.36 21.71 -10.69
N ASN A 127 37.44 20.99 -11.33
CA ASN A 127 36.20 21.57 -11.87
C ASN A 127 35.08 21.55 -10.85
N THR A 128 34.62 22.72 -10.43
CA THR A 128 33.59 22.94 -9.40
C THR A 128 32.27 23.43 -9.99
N ASP A 129 32.09 23.37 -11.30
CA ASP A 129 30.91 23.93 -12.00
C ASP A 129 29.67 23.01 -11.90
N TYR A 130 29.85 21.75 -11.49
CA TYR A 130 28.79 20.76 -11.44
C TYR A 130 28.43 20.38 -10.02
N VAL A 131 27.13 20.25 -9.77
CA VAL A 131 26.58 19.78 -8.49
C VAL A 131 25.79 18.49 -8.68
N THR A 132 25.74 17.68 -7.63
CA THR A 132 24.84 16.55 -7.51
C THR A 132 23.72 16.93 -6.56
N LEU A 133 22.47 16.65 -6.94
CA LEU A 133 21.29 16.82 -6.10
C LEU A 133 20.83 15.45 -5.60
N SER A 134 20.63 15.29 -4.31
CA SER A 134 20.14 14.05 -3.69
C SER A 134 19.08 14.34 -2.65
N TRP A 135 18.13 13.42 -2.46
CA TRP A 135 17.21 13.47 -1.33
C TRP A 135 17.73 12.75 -0.08
N LYS A 136 18.96 12.22 -0.13
CA LYS A 136 19.68 11.72 1.04
C LYS A 136 20.96 12.51 1.28
N SER A 137 21.26 12.78 2.54
CA SER A 137 22.42 13.58 2.95
C SER A 137 23.76 12.89 2.70
N ASP A 138 23.78 11.57 2.63
CA ASP A 138 24.96 10.75 2.36
C ASP A 138 25.22 10.51 0.87
N PHE A 139 24.27 10.88 -0.01
CA PHE A 139 24.33 10.68 -1.47
C PHE A 139 24.51 9.22 -1.87
N SER A 140 24.01 8.30 -1.05
CA SER A 140 24.12 6.86 -1.25
C SER A 140 23.03 6.31 -2.20
N GLY A 141 23.26 5.10 -2.72
CA GLY A 141 22.29 4.37 -3.51
C GLY A 141 21.88 5.04 -4.82
N ASN A 142 20.60 4.91 -5.19
CA ASN A 142 19.99 5.49 -6.38
C ASN A 142 19.19 6.76 -6.04
N ASP A 143 19.68 7.57 -5.10
CA ASP A 143 18.96 8.68 -4.48
C ASP A 143 19.38 10.05 -5.03
N CYS A 144 20.14 10.09 -6.12
CA CYS A 144 20.56 11.32 -6.77
C CYS A 144 19.72 11.59 -8.03
N LEU A 145 19.42 12.86 -8.27
CA LEU A 145 18.71 13.30 -9.48
C LEU A 145 19.54 12.95 -10.72
N ASN A 146 18.96 12.23 -11.66
CA ASN A 146 19.57 11.82 -12.92
C ASN A 146 18.59 12.02 -14.08
N GLU A 147 19.10 12.24 -15.27
CA GLU A 147 18.31 12.22 -16.51
C GLU A 147 18.60 10.93 -17.28
N ASN A 148 17.59 10.11 -17.54
CA ASN A 148 17.74 8.94 -18.40
C ASN A 148 17.98 9.37 -19.85
N SER A 149 19.12 9.01 -20.42
CA SER A 149 19.55 9.42 -21.75
C SER A 149 18.59 9.00 -22.86
N GLY A 150 17.94 7.86 -22.74
CA GLY A 150 17.00 7.32 -23.73
C GLY A 150 15.60 7.90 -23.61
N SER A 151 14.97 7.79 -22.45
CA SER A 151 13.60 8.23 -22.22
C SER A 151 13.46 9.73 -21.92
N ARG A 152 14.54 10.42 -21.58
CA ARG A 152 14.58 11.82 -21.11
C ARG A 152 13.85 12.06 -19.80
N ASN A 153 13.37 11.03 -19.12
CA ASN A 153 12.73 11.17 -17.81
C ASN A 153 13.79 11.48 -16.74
N LEU A 154 13.43 12.32 -15.77
CA LEU A 154 14.22 12.46 -14.57
C LEU A 154 13.87 11.31 -13.62
N LEU A 155 14.90 10.74 -12.99
CA LEU A 155 14.78 9.57 -12.11
C LEU A 155 15.82 9.63 -11.00
N GLY A 156 15.71 8.72 -10.03
CA GLY A 156 16.75 8.49 -9.03
C GLY A 156 17.83 7.55 -9.56
N TRP A 157 19.11 7.94 -9.44
CA TRP A 157 20.27 7.15 -9.84
C TRP A 157 21.47 7.43 -8.94
N LYS A 158 22.54 6.70 -9.17
CA LYS A 158 23.81 6.88 -8.43
C LYS A 158 24.43 8.25 -8.72
N ALA A 159 25.09 8.83 -7.71
CA ALA A 159 25.91 10.01 -7.91
C ALA A 159 27.05 9.73 -8.90
N ASN A 160 27.41 10.73 -9.70
CA ASN A 160 28.60 10.63 -10.54
C ASN A 160 29.86 10.58 -9.68
N SER A 161 30.67 9.55 -9.84
CA SER A 161 31.92 9.34 -9.11
C SER A 161 32.95 8.71 -10.04
N PRO A 162 34.25 8.71 -9.69
CA PRO A 162 35.27 8.05 -10.50
C PRO A 162 34.99 6.57 -10.78
N SER A 163 34.19 5.91 -9.97
CA SER A 163 33.80 4.51 -10.16
C SER A 163 32.49 4.32 -10.93
N VAL A 164 31.61 5.32 -10.98
CA VAL A 164 30.30 5.25 -11.68
C VAL A 164 30.38 5.92 -13.04
N ASN A 165 31.11 7.01 -13.19
CA ASN A 165 31.34 7.79 -14.41
C ASN A 165 30.04 8.13 -15.18
N ASP A 166 29.03 8.67 -14.47
CA ASP A 166 27.72 9.02 -15.03
C ASP A 166 27.47 10.53 -15.03
N ASN A 167 27.73 11.16 -16.18
CA ASN A 167 27.53 12.60 -16.35
C ASN A 167 26.05 13.04 -16.31
N TYR A 168 25.10 12.12 -16.38
CA TYR A 168 23.68 12.43 -16.33
C TYR A 168 23.17 12.66 -14.89
N SER A 169 23.99 12.39 -13.88
CA SER A 169 23.75 12.78 -12.47
C SER A 169 24.41 14.11 -12.09
N ASP A 170 25.08 14.77 -12.99
CA ASP A 170 25.72 16.08 -12.82
C ASP A 170 24.85 17.21 -13.39
N TRP A 171 24.72 18.28 -12.65
CA TRP A 171 23.86 19.40 -12.95
C TRP A 171 24.56 20.74 -12.82
N VAL A 172 24.24 21.67 -13.71
CA VAL A 172 24.62 23.08 -13.62
C VAL A 172 23.41 23.88 -13.12
N LEU A 173 23.61 24.70 -12.12
CA LEU A 173 22.63 25.69 -11.67
C LEU A 173 22.84 27.01 -12.44
N GLU A 174 22.12 27.17 -13.56
CA GLU A 174 22.22 28.33 -14.44
C GLU A 174 21.36 29.47 -13.91
N ALA A 175 21.95 30.60 -13.59
CA ALA A 175 21.21 31.78 -13.14
C ALA A 175 20.17 32.25 -14.17
N VAL A 176 19.00 32.63 -13.72
CA VAL A 176 17.89 33.08 -14.54
C VAL A 176 17.97 34.60 -14.69
N THR A 177 18.14 35.05 -15.94
CA THR A 177 18.25 36.47 -16.28
C THR A 177 17.08 37.00 -17.11
N ASP A 178 16.25 36.08 -17.64
CA ASP A 178 15.14 36.37 -18.57
C ASP A 178 13.75 36.26 -17.92
N VAL A 179 13.72 36.13 -16.58
CA VAL A 179 12.51 36.11 -15.75
C VAL A 179 12.73 36.94 -14.49
N SER A 180 11.83 37.87 -14.19
CA SER A 180 11.88 38.67 -12.97
C SER A 180 11.23 37.94 -11.78
N LYS A 181 11.61 38.34 -10.55
CA LYS A 181 10.94 37.85 -9.33
C LYS A 181 9.44 38.18 -9.33
N ASP A 182 9.06 39.35 -9.81
CA ASP A 182 7.65 39.76 -9.87
C ASP A 182 6.85 38.88 -10.81
N GLU A 183 7.44 38.46 -11.95
CA GLU A 183 6.81 37.54 -12.89
C GLU A 183 6.60 36.17 -12.22
N ILE A 184 7.58 35.68 -11.48
CA ILE A 184 7.45 34.40 -10.72
C ILE A 184 6.38 34.54 -9.64
N LYS A 185 6.38 35.60 -8.87
CA LYS A 185 5.38 35.88 -7.83
C LYS A 185 3.97 35.93 -8.38
N ALA A 186 3.77 36.66 -9.47
CA ALA A 186 2.46 36.73 -10.13
C ALA A 186 1.97 35.37 -10.61
N GLN A 187 2.86 34.57 -11.20
CA GLN A 187 2.54 33.22 -11.65
C GLN A 187 2.22 32.25 -10.48
N LEU A 188 3.00 32.30 -9.41
CA LEU A 188 2.78 31.42 -8.25
C LEU A 188 1.52 31.80 -7.47
N ASN A 189 1.20 33.09 -7.34
CA ASN A 189 -0.06 33.53 -6.76
C ASN A 189 -1.24 33.06 -7.59
N LYS A 190 -1.15 33.14 -8.92
CA LYS A 190 -2.16 32.60 -9.81
C LYS A 190 -2.27 31.07 -9.69
N ALA A 191 -1.16 30.36 -9.64
CA ALA A 191 -1.15 28.90 -9.56
C ALA A 191 -1.65 28.37 -8.20
N SER A 192 -1.32 29.05 -7.09
CA SER A 192 -1.77 28.68 -5.74
C SER A 192 -3.22 29.06 -5.46
N GLY A 193 -3.77 30.07 -6.18
CA GLY A 193 -5.07 30.67 -5.84
C GLY A 193 -5.08 31.36 -4.48
N ALA A 194 -3.89 31.73 -3.95
CA ALA A 194 -3.77 32.36 -2.63
C ALA A 194 -4.52 33.69 -2.58
N ILE A 195 -5.23 33.92 -1.47
CA ILE A 195 -5.96 35.16 -1.19
C ILE A 195 -5.55 35.73 0.16
N GLU A 196 -5.73 37.05 0.33
CA GLU A 196 -5.65 37.68 1.63
C GLU A 196 -6.79 37.21 2.56
N PRO A 197 -6.57 37.18 3.89
CA PRO A 197 -7.62 36.85 4.86
C PRO A 197 -8.87 37.72 4.68
N THR A 198 -10.00 37.10 4.36
CA THR A 198 -11.27 37.81 4.08
C THR A 198 -12.28 37.45 5.15
N GLU A 199 -12.92 38.46 5.76
CA GLU A 199 -13.93 38.27 6.79
C GLU A 199 -15.18 37.59 6.21
N ASN A 200 -15.66 36.56 6.90
CA ASN A 200 -16.82 35.73 6.59
C ASN A 200 -16.75 34.97 5.26
N GLY A 201 -15.59 34.98 4.58
CA GLY A 201 -15.36 34.16 3.39
C GLY A 201 -15.12 32.69 3.73
N TYR A 202 -15.62 31.78 2.89
CA TYR A 202 -15.27 30.37 2.96
C TYR A 202 -13.90 30.12 2.31
N VAL A 203 -13.03 29.42 3.02
CA VAL A 203 -11.66 29.19 2.60
C VAL A 203 -11.20 27.74 2.86
N TYR A 204 -10.23 27.30 2.07
CA TYR A 204 -9.35 26.18 2.43
C TYR A 204 -8.07 26.76 3.05
N LEU A 205 -7.52 26.01 4.03
CA LEU A 205 -6.24 26.31 4.68
C LEU A 205 -5.26 25.19 4.32
N THR A 206 -4.37 25.46 3.34
CA THR A 206 -3.41 24.48 2.84
C THR A 206 -2.07 24.64 3.52
N ASN A 207 -1.55 23.59 4.13
CA ASN A 207 -0.26 23.59 4.80
C ASN A 207 0.89 23.74 3.80
N VAL A 208 1.78 24.69 4.02
CA VAL A 208 2.89 25.01 3.11
C VAL A 208 3.87 23.84 2.96
N ALA A 209 4.19 23.14 4.06
CA ALA A 209 5.19 22.07 4.03
C ALA A 209 4.70 20.80 3.34
N TYR A 210 3.41 20.47 3.47
CA TYR A 210 2.86 19.18 3.04
C TYR A 210 1.80 19.27 1.94
N GLY A 211 1.29 20.47 1.62
CA GLY A 211 0.27 20.67 0.59
C GLY A 211 -1.08 20.05 0.91
N ARG A 212 -1.37 19.78 2.18
CA ARG A 212 -2.63 19.20 2.67
C ARG A 212 -3.50 20.27 3.29
N VAL A 213 -4.83 20.13 3.15
CA VAL A 213 -5.78 21.08 3.73
C VAL A 213 -6.16 20.69 5.15
N MET A 214 -6.41 21.70 5.98
CA MET A 214 -6.87 21.52 7.35
C MET A 214 -8.32 21.02 7.36
N SER A 215 -8.59 20.00 8.17
CA SER A 215 -9.84 19.30 8.27
C SER A 215 -10.25 19.09 9.71
N GLU A 216 -11.55 19.15 10.00
CA GLU A 216 -12.11 18.72 11.29
C GLU A 216 -12.45 17.22 11.28
N GLY A 217 -12.01 16.46 12.28
CA GLY A 217 -12.33 15.04 12.42
C GLY A 217 -13.79 14.82 12.83
N SER A 218 -14.45 13.84 12.23
CA SER A 218 -15.80 13.43 12.63
C SER A 218 -15.76 12.80 14.03
N GLY A 219 -16.70 13.20 14.89
CA GLY A 219 -16.81 12.65 16.24
C GLY A 219 -15.77 13.12 17.26
N SER A 220 -14.48 13.06 16.96
CA SER A 220 -13.41 13.55 17.85
C SER A 220 -13.30 15.07 17.88
N HIS A 221 -13.72 15.72 16.79
CA HIS A 221 -13.52 17.15 16.53
C HIS A 221 -12.06 17.60 16.56
N GLU A 222 -11.13 16.67 16.47
CA GLU A 222 -9.69 16.96 16.36
C GLU A 222 -9.34 17.44 14.96
N LEU A 223 -8.38 18.36 14.89
CA LEU A 223 -7.90 18.86 13.61
C LEU A 223 -6.85 17.91 13.02
N SER A 224 -7.00 17.67 11.72
CA SER A 224 -6.07 16.91 10.92
C SER A 224 -5.75 17.64 9.60
N THR A 225 -4.80 17.13 8.83
CA THR A 225 -4.55 17.59 7.46
C THR A 225 -4.72 16.44 6.48
N LEU A 226 -5.50 16.66 5.43
CA LEU A 226 -5.83 15.66 4.42
C LEU A 226 -5.67 16.24 3.01
N PRO A 227 -5.60 15.41 1.97
CA PRO A 227 -5.77 15.89 0.59
C PRO A 227 -7.09 16.66 0.44
N GLN A 228 -7.10 17.69 -0.37
CA GLN A 228 -8.31 18.46 -0.64
C GLN A 228 -9.32 17.60 -1.40
N THR A 229 -10.55 17.53 -0.90
CA THR A 229 -11.65 16.78 -1.51
C THR A 229 -12.80 17.74 -1.83
N ALA A 230 -13.26 17.75 -3.07
CA ALA A 230 -14.40 18.57 -3.46
C ALA A 230 -15.69 18.12 -2.76
N GLY A 231 -16.42 19.08 -2.18
CA GLY A 231 -17.67 18.79 -1.45
C GLY A 231 -17.48 18.31 0.01
N ASP A 232 -16.25 18.15 0.47
CA ASP A 232 -15.98 17.87 1.89
C ASP A 232 -15.96 19.18 2.69
N TYR A 233 -17.13 19.54 3.25
CA TYR A 233 -17.27 20.76 4.03
C TYR A 233 -16.59 20.72 5.40
N SER A 234 -16.09 19.58 5.87
CA SER A 234 -15.22 19.49 7.04
C SER A 234 -13.85 20.13 6.81
N GLN A 235 -13.46 20.29 5.54
CA GLN A 235 -12.23 20.96 5.10
C GLN A 235 -12.42 22.46 4.84
N VAL A 236 -13.66 22.95 4.86
CA VAL A 236 -14.01 24.35 4.58
C VAL A 236 -14.13 25.14 5.87
N TRP A 237 -13.47 26.28 5.91
CA TRP A 237 -13.40 27.13 7.10
C TRP A 237 -13.92 28.53 6.78
N GLN A 238 -14.67 29.12 7.69
CA GLN A 238 -15.05 30.51 7.63
C GLN A 238 -14.12 31.32 8.54
N MET A 239 -13.52 32.34 8.00
CA MET A 239 -12.67 33.26 8.76
C MET A 239 -13.51 34.35 9.40
N VAL A 240 -13.57 34.40 10.72
CA VAL A 240 -14.38 35.38 11.48
C VAL A 240 -13.45 36.35 12.21
N LYS A 241 -13.55 37.61 11.89
CA LYS A 241 -12.72 38.66 12.50
C LYS A 241 -13.17 38.95 13.94
N LYS A 242 -12.23 39.04 14.86
CA LYS A 242 -12.41 39.33 16.31
C LYS A 242 -11.47 40.46 16.72
N GLY A 243 -11.83 41.70 16.43
CA GLY A 243 -10.94 42.86 16.59
C GLY A 243 -9.72 42.74 15.67
N THR A 244 -8.51 42.62 16.25
CA THR A 244 -7.24 42.41 15.49
C THR A 244 -6.92 40.92 15.27
N LYS A 245 -7.70 40.00 15.82
CA LYS A 245 -7.49 38.57 15.74
C LYS A 245 -8.54 37.90 14.84
N TRP A 246 -8.36 36.61 14.55
CA TRP A 246 -9.21 35.82 13.69
C TRP A 246 -9.65 34.52 14.37
N ALA A 247 -10.89 34.18 14.28
CA ALA A 247 -11.41 32.85 14.59
C ALA A 247 -11.61 32.05 13.30
N LEU A 248 -11.41 30.74 13.40
CA LEU A 248 -11.70 29.79 12.33
C LEU A 248 -12.94 28.98 12.73
N ARG A 249 -14.02 29.09 11.93
CA ARG A 249 -15.26 28.35 12.13
C ARG A 249 -15.39 27.31 11.03
N ASN A 250 -15.58 26.05 11.39
CA ASN A 250 -15.80 24.99 10.40
C ASN A 250 -17.15 25.18 9.70
N ALA A 251 -17.18 25.03 8.39
CA ALA A 251 -18.42 25.26 7.63
C ALA A 251 -19.48 24.19 7.92
N LEU A 252 -19.08 22.92 8.08
CA LEU A 252 -20.01 21.82 8.33
C LEU A 252 -20.57 21.85 9.75
N THR A 253 -19.69 21.86 10.76
CA THR A 253 -20.06 21.69 12.17
C THR A 253 -20.42 23.00 12.88
N GLU A 254 -20.11 24.12 12.26
CA GLU A 254 -20.26 25.47 12.83
C GLU A 254 -19.42 25.72 14.11
N ARG A 255 -18.50 24.81 14.43
CA ARG A 255 -17.63 24.89 15.61
C ARG A 255 -16.39 25.71 15.32
N TYR A 256 -15.78 26.27 16.34
CA TYR A 256 -14.58 27.10 16.24
C TYR A 256 -13.34 26.34 16.68
N VAL A 257 -12.22 26.54 16.00
CA VAL A 257 -10.92 26.02 16.44
C VAL A 257 -10.58 26.60 17.79
N ALA A 258 -10.39 25.73 18.78
CA ALA A 258 -10.08 26.15 20.16
C ALA A 258 -8.64 26.63 20.26
N THR A 259 -8.39 27.70 21.01
CA THR A 259 -7.03 28.06 21.43
C THR A 259 -6.60 27.16 22.59
N GLN A 260 -5.30 26.91 22.71
CA GLN A 260 -4.71 26.03 23.73
C GLN A 260 -3.80 26.77 24.71
N GLY A 261 -3.74 28.10 24.63
CA GLY A 261 -2.91 28.92 25.52
C GLY A 261 -1.42 28.82 25.24
N GLY A 262 -1.00 28.36 24.05
CA GLY A 262 0.39 28.18 23.65
C GLY A 262 0.99 26.82 24.07
N GLU A 263 0.17 25.81 24.30
CA GLU A 263 0.60 24.43 24.62
C GLU A 263 1.18 23.72 23.39
N ARG A 264 2.37 23.14 23.53
CA ARG A 264 3.04 22.41 22.45
C ARG A 264 2.62 20.94 22.39
N SER A 265 2.72 20.35 21.18
CA SER A 265 2.46 18.93 20.90
C SER A 265 1.05 18.42 21.16
N ARG A 266 0.15 19.25 21.67
CA ARG A 266 -1.25 18.92 21.86
C ARG A 266 -2.05 19.14 20.57
N THR A 267 -2.90 18.19 20.22
CA THR A 267 -3.78 18.28 19.04
C THR A 267 -4.86 19.34 19.25
N TYR A 268 -5.02 20.23 18.27
CA TYR A 268 -6.10 21.21 18.27
C TYR A 268 -7.44 20.53 17.99
N LYS A 269 -8.49 21.08 18.59
CA LYS A 269 -9.89 20.65 18.44
C LYS A 269 -10.80 21.83 18.16
N THR A 270 -11.98 21.56 17.64
CA THR A 270 -13.04 22.56 17.57
C THR A 270 -13.94 22.53 18.82
N VAL A 271 -14.50 23.68 19.15
CA VAL A 271 -15.42 23.89 20.27
C VAL A 271 -16.65 24.69 19.81
N VAL A 272 -17.74 24.61 20.54
CA VAL A 272 -18.97 25.37 20.25
C VAL A 272 -18.81 26.87 20.53
N SER A 273 -17.90 27.25 21.41
CA SER A 273 -17.67 28.65 21.79
C SER A 273 -17.11 29.49 20.65
N SER A 274 -17.60 30.72 20.50
CA SER A 274 -17.10 31.70 19.51
C SER A 274 -15.90 32.55 19.99
N ASN A 275 -15.36 32.30 21.19
CA ASN A 275 -14.28 33.09 21.78
C ASN A 275 -12.87 32.79 21.30
N PRO A 276 -12.55 31.53 20.82
CA PRO A 276 -11.20 31.25 20.37
C PRO A 276 -10.79 32.15 19.22
N SER A 277 -9.59 32.69 19.25
CA SER A 277 -9.06 33.54 18.18
C SER A 277 -7.54 33.51 18.10
N PHE A 278 -7.02 33.63 16.90
CA PHE A 278 -5.60 33.53 16.55
C PHE A 278 -5.07 34.88 16.06
N THR A 279 -3.81 35.14 16.34
CA THR A 279 -3.05 36.22 15.73
C THR A 279 -2.46 35.71 14.42
N LEU A 280 -2.67 36.42 13.32
CA LEU A 280 -2.05 36.07 12.04
C LEU A 280 -0.67 36.72 11.94
N SER A 281 0.32 35.93 11.54
CA SER A 281 1.65 36.38 11.14
C SER A 281 1.91 35.99 9.70
N ALA A 282 2.40 36.94 8.89
CA ALA A 282 2.77 36.64 7.50
C ALA A 282 3.95 35.67 7.47
N GLY A 283 3.91 34.73 6.53
CA GLY A 283 4.98 33.79 6.30
C GLY A 283 6.19 34.43 5.62
N SER A 284 7.32 33.73 5.69
CA SER A 284 8.59 34.22 5.11
C SER A 284 8.74 33.96 3.60
N ASP A 285 7.82 33.24 2.95
CA ASP A 285 7.87 32.98 1.51
C ASP A 285 7.52 34.26 0.75
N GLU A 286 8.50 34.82 0.06
CA GLU A 286 8.33 36.04 -0.74
C GLU A 286 7.42 35.83 -1.99
N PHE A 287 7.17 34.58 -2.39
CA PHE A 287 6.49 34.26 -3.64
C PHE A 287 5.01 33.87 -3.47
N THR A 288 4.63 33.31 -2.35
CA THR A 288 3.24 32.90 -2.10
C THR A 288 2.81 33.35 -0.71
N PRO A 289 1.74 34.16 -0.58
CA PRO A 289 1.22 34.55 0.72
C PRO A 289 0.84 33.32 1.54
N SER A 290 1.35 33.27 2.76
CA SER A 290 0.99 32.28 3.76
C SER A 290 0.90 32.94 5.13
N TYR A 291 0.21 32.28 6.05
CA TYR A 291 -0.06 32.85 7.37
C TYR A 291 0.11 31.80 8.47
N GLY A 292 0.85 32.18 9.52
CA GLY A 292 0.85 31.44 10.78
C GLY A 292 -0.34 31.88 11.64
N PHE A 293 -1.06 30.93 12.19
CA PHE A 293 -2.19 31.16 13.12
C PHE A 293 -1.68 31.00 14.55
N GLY A 294 -1.16 32.09 15.13
CA GLY A 294 -0.60 32.10 16.47
C GLY A 294 -1.67 32.10 17.54
N ASP A 295 -1.57 31.17 18.47
CA ASP A 295 -2.42 31.05 19.65
C ASP A 295 -1.85 31.91 20.78
N ASN A 296 -0.71 31.55 21.36
CA ASN A 296 0.03 32.28 22.40
C ASN A 296 1.52 31.86 22.39
N ASN A 297 2.42 32.70 22.92
CA ASN A 297 3.84 32.37 23.07
C ASN A 297 4.54 31.86 21.80
N ASN A 298 4.23 32.42 20.65
CA ASN A 298 4.70 31.97 19.33
C ASN A 298 4.31 30.51 18.96
N VAL A 299 3.36 29.92 19.68
CA VAL A 299 2.80 28.63 19.34
C VAL A 299 1.54 28.84 18.52
N GLY A 300 1.32 28.02 17.49
CA GLY A 300 0.15 28.11 16.63
C GLY A 300 -0.15 26.77 15.94
N LEU A 301 -1.04 26.81 14.96
CA LEU A 301 -1.49 25.63 14.20
C LEU A 301 -0.34 25.07 13.37
N HIS A 302 0.14 23.88 13.70
CA HIS A 302 1.28 23.22 13.10
C HIS A 302 0.92 21.78 12.65
N ASN A 303 1.31 21.39 11.47
CA ASN A 303 1.22 19.99 11.01
C ASN A 303 2.45 19.22 11.50
N ASP A 304 2.26 18.15 12.26
CA ASP A 304 3.33 17.35 12.87
C ASP A 304 4.10 16.43 11.91
N GLY A 305 3.85 16.54 10.59
CA GLY A 305 4.44 15.68 9.57
C GLY A 305 3.64 14.39 9.31
N GLY A 306 2.80 13.97 10.25
CA GLY A 306 1.75 12.97 10.07
C GLY A 306 0.48 13.62 9.50
N HIS A 307 -0.62 13.46 10.20
CA HIS A 307 -1.90 14.06 9.81
C HIS A 307 -2.45 15.03 10.87
N ARG A 308 -1.85 15.14 12.06
CA ARG A 308 -2.39 15.92 13.17
C ARG A 308 -2.02 17.40 13.04
N VAL A 309 -2.92 18.27 13.46
CA VAL A 309 -2.63 19.70 13.67
C VAL A 309 -2.43 19.90 15.17
N VAL A 310 -1.17 20.21 15.55
CA VAL A 310 -0.73 20.34 16.95
C VAL A 310 -0.23 21.75 17.22
N GLY A 311 -0.03 22.11 18.50
CA GLY A 311 0.65 23.35 18.88
C GLY A 311 2.14 23.26 18.65
N TRP A 312 2.73 24.21 17.88
CA TRP A 312 4.18 24.33 17.71
C TRP A 312 4.57 25.75 17.27
N ASP A 313 5.86 25.98 17.07
CA ASP A 313 6.37 27.31 16.67
C ASP A 313 5.70 27.79 15.38
N VAL A 314 5.06 28.94 15.45
CA VAL A 314 4.24 29.52 14.36
C VAL A 314 5.06 29.93 13.13
N ASN A 315 6.39 30.12 13.29
CA ASN A 315 7.26 30.54 12.20
C ASN A 315 7.82 29.40 11.34
N MET A 316 7.55 28.14 11.71
CA MET A 316 8.00 26.98 10.94
C MET A 316 7.18 26.83 9.65
N PRO A 317 7.74 26.33 8.55
CA PRO A 317 6.97 26.06 7.32
C PRO A 317 5.75 25.16 7.55
N GLU A 318 5.88 24.18 8.46
CA GLU A 318 4.82 23.27 8.88
C GLU A 318 3.69 23.98 9.67
N SER A 319 3.91 25.22 10.12
CA SER A 319 2.93 26.08 10.80
C SER A 319 2.34 27.16 9.88
N GLN A 320 2.78 27.20 8.62
CA GLN A 320 2.30 28.19 7.65
C GLN A 320 1.21 27.61 6.77
N TRP A 321 0.18 28.44 6.51
CA TRP A 321 -1.01 28.03 5.78
C TRP A 321 -1.31 29.02 4.65
N ILE A 322 -1.46 28.50 3.43
CA ILE A 322 -1.98 29.24 2.28
C ILE A 322 -3.49 29.29 2.39
N ILE A 323 -4.05 30.47 2.30
CA ILE A 323 -5.51 30.70 2.31
C ILE A 323 -5.98 30.75 0.87
N THR A 324 -6.91 29.85 0.49
CA THR A 324 -7.52 29.87 -0.85
C THR A 324 -9.04 29.92 -0.73
N LYS A 325 -9.72 30.55 -1.70
CA LYS A 325 -11.18 30.62 -1.71
C LYS A 325 -11.78 29.21 -1.84
N ALA A 326 -12.79 28.90 -1.02
CA ALA A 326 -13.62 27.71 -1.19
C ALA A 326 -14.94 28.11 -1.86
N GLU A 327 -15.23 27.50 -2.99
CA GLU A 327 -16.56 27.63 -3.61
C GLU A 327 -17.53 26.68 -2.89
N VAL A 328 -18.57 27.23 -2.29
CA VAL A 328 -19.53 26.49 -1.46
C VAL A 328 -20.89 26.49 -2.13
N ASP A 329 -21.43 25.31 -2.36
CA ASP A 329 -22.84 25.12 -2.69
C ASP A 329 -23.64 25.16 -1.38
N GLU A 330 -24.36 26.23 -1.11
CA GLU A 330 -25.10 26.45 0.11
C GLU A 330 -26.23 25.42 0.32
N ALA A 331 -26.84 24.92 -0.76
CA ALA A 331 -27.85 23.89 -0.66
C ALA A 331 -27.25 22.55 -0.24
N ALA A 332 -26.10 22.19 -0.83
CA ALA A 332 -25.37 20.99 -0.48
C ALA A 332 -24.79 21.09 0.94
N LEU A 333 -24.29 22.24 1.36
CA LEU A 333 -23.83 22.49 2.73
C LEU A 333 -24.98 22.34 3.76
N ALA A 334 -26.16 22.92 3.46
CA ALA A 334 -27.32 22.79 4.32
C ALA A 334 -27.77 21.33 4.43
N ALA A 335 -27.78 20.58 3.34
CA ALA A 335 -28.06 19.14 3.35
C ALA A 335 -27.04 18.37 4.19
N ALA A 336 -25.74 18.68 4.07
CA ALA A 336 -24.69 18.04 4.87
C ALA A 336 -24.86 18.33 6.37
N ARG A 337 -25.24 19.57 6.75
CA ARG A 337 -25.53 19.93 8.13
C ARG A 337 -26.76 19.18 8.68
N ASN A 338 -27.82 19.05 7.88
CA ASN A 338 -29.02 18.29 8.28
C ASN A 338 -28.67 16.81 8.48
N ASN A 339 -27.86 16.21 7.60
CA ASN A 339 -27.38 14.84 7.78
C ASN A 339 -26.55 14.67 9.05
N LEU A 340 -25.66 15.62 9.35
CA LEU A 340 -24.89 15.61 10.59
C LEU A 340 -25.77 15.72 11.82
N ALA A 341 -26.81 16.55 11.80
CA ALA A 341 -27.78 16.68 12.87
C ALA A 341 -28.56 15.37 13.07
N GLU A 342 -29.01 14.72 12.00
CA GLU A 342 -29.68 13.41 12.07
C GLU A 342 -28.77 12.34 12.72
N LEU A 343 -27.44 12.33 12.43
CA LEU A 343 -26.52 11.37 13.03
C LEU A 343 -26.47 11.46 14.56
N THR A 344 -26.74 12.63 15.15
CA THR A 344 -26.77 12.78 16.61
C THR A 344 -27.95 12.02 17.24
N ASP A 345 -29.04 11.79 16.49
CA ASP A 345 -30.20 11.02 16.96
C ASP A 345 -29.85 9.55 17.17
N PHE A 346 -28.81 9.03 16.53
CA PHE A 346 -28.37 7.63 16.69
C PHE A 346 -27.34 7.44 17.83
N SER A 347 -27.29 8.33 18.81
CA SER A 347 -26.32 8.28 19.89
C SER A 347 -26.96 7.99 21.27
N GLY A 348 -26.17 7.51 22.20
CA GLY A 348 -26.55 7.34 23.61
C GLY A 348 -27.82 6.50 23.82
N SER A 349 -28.69 6.94 24.70
CA SER A 349 -29.98 6.26 25.02
C SER A 349 -30.97 6.28 23.85
N ASN A 350 -30.84 7.23 22.93
CA ASN A 350 -31.77 7.35 21.79
C ASN A 350 -31.59 6.20 20.79
N LEU A 351 -30.37 5.74 20.59
CA LEU A 351 -30.10 4.54 19.75
C LEU A 351 -30.88 3.32 20.26
N GLN A 352 -30.96 3.13 21.58
CA GLN A 352 -31.72 2.00 22.14
C GLN A 352 -33.22 2.19 21.91
N LYS A 353 -33.75 3.42 21.98
CA LYS A 353 -35.16 3.73 21.68
C LYS A 353 -35.47 3.45 20.20
N ILE A 354 -34.60 3.82 19.30
CA ILE A 354 -34.72 3.48 17.86
C ILE A 354 -34.78 1.96 17.67
N LYS A 355 -33.89 1.21 18.32
CA LYS A 355 -33.90 -0.28 18.27
C LYS A 355 -35.24 -0.85 18.77
N ASN A 356 -35.73 -0.32 19.87
CA ASN A 356 -37.02 -0.74 20.41
C ASN A 356 -38.19 -0.44 19.44
N THR A 357 -38.18 0.73 18.80
CA THR A 357 -39.16 1.11 17.79
C THR A 357 -39.07 0.23 16.55
N LEU A 358 -37.88 -0.08 16.06
CA LEU A 358 -37.65 -1.00 14.93
C LEU A 358 -38.26 -2.39 15.22
N ALA A 359 -38.12 -2.91 16.43
CA ALA A 359 -38.67 -4.19 16.85
C ALA A 359 -40.23 -4.25 16.84
N ILE A 360 -40.89 -3.10 16.77
CA ILE A 360 -42.34 -3.04 16.55
C ILE A 360 -42.65 -3.42 15.11
N TYR A 361 -41.95 -2.83 14.15
CA TYR A 361 -42.27 -2.92 12.74
C TYR A 361 -41.64 -4.14 12.04
N PHE A 362 -40.46 -4.54 12.43
CA PHE A 362 -39.72 -5.63 11.77
C PHE A 362 -39.85 -6.96 12.50
N SER A 363 -39.82 -8.06 11.74
CA SER A 363 -39.87 -9.44 12.24
C SER A 363 -38.58 -9.91 12.87
N ASN A 364 -37.46 -9.24 12.52
CA ASN A 364 -36.12 -9.60 12.98
C ASN A 364 -35.22 -8.38 13.23
N PRO A 365 -34.19 -8.50 14.10
CA PRO A 365 -33.27 -7.39 14.41
C PRO A 365 -32.41 -6.90 13.24
N GLY A 366 -32.27 -7.71 12.18
CA GLY A 366 -31.59 -7.35 10.93
C GLY A 366 -32.42 -6.44 10.03
N CYS A 367 -33.66 -6.17 10.37
CA CYS A 367 -34.59 -5.30 9.65
C CYS A 367 -34.68 -5.68 8.15
N THR A 368 -34.69 -6.99 7.83
CA THR A 368 -34.77 -7.49 6.47
C THR A 368 -36.20 -7.79 6.01
N GLU A 369 -37.17 -7.82 6.95
CA GLU A 369 -38.56 -8.14 6.69
C GLU A 369 -39.47 -7.42 7.68
N LEU A 370 -40.49 -6.73 7.18
CA LEU A 370 -41.56 -6.19 8.00
C LEU A 370 -42.53 -7.28 8.51
N LYS A 371 -43.15 -7.06 9.66
CA LYS A 371 -44.26 -7.92 10.09
C LYS A 371 -45.45 -7.77 9.14
N ALA A 372 -46.26 -8.82 9.00
CA ALA A 372 -47.28 -8.90 8.01
C ALA A 372 -48.30 -7.74 8.08
N GLU A 373 -48.63 -7.31 9.28
CA GLU A 373 -49.57 -6.20 9.53
C GLU A 373 -49.05 -4.86 8.97
N TYR A 374 -47.75 -4.62 9.03
CA TYR A 374 -47.12 -3.40 8.51
C TYR A 374 -46.76 -3.52 7.03
N GLN A 375 -46.48 -4.72 6.53
CA GLN A 375 -46.28 -5.01 5.11
C GLN A 375 -47.53 -4.69 4.30
N ALA A 376 -48.75 -4.87 4.88
CA ALA A 376 -50.03 -4.63 4.24
C ALA A 376 -50.43 -3.16 4.13
N LEU A 377 -49.81 -2.25 4.89
CA LEU A 377 -50.15 -0.82 4.91
C LEU A 377 -49.72 -0.13 3.62
N SER A 378 -50.34 1.00 3.30
CA SER A 378 -49.78 1.92 2.31
C SER A 378 -48.49 2.56 2.81
N ASP A 379 -47.65 3.10 1.92
CA ASP A 379 -46.39 3.76 2.28
C ASP A 379 -46.65 5.00 3.18
N ALA A 380 -47.73 5.73 2.92
CA ALA A 380 -48.13 6.90 3.71
C ALA A 380 -48.55 6.51 5.13
N GLU A 381 -49.34 5.44 5.29
CA GLU A 381 -49.80 4.95 6.60
C GLU A 381 -48.58 4.45 7.42
N LEU A 382 -47.69 3.66 6.80
CA LEU A 382 -46.51 3.16 7.48
C LEU A 382 -45.60 4.32 7.92
N THR A 383 -45.35 5.28 7.05
CA THR A 383 -44.54 6.46 7.34
C THR A 383 -45.17 7.29 8.47
N GLY A 384 -46.50 7.47 8.44
CA GLY A 384 -47.24 8.16 9.49
C GLY A 384 -47.08 7.50 10.84
N LEU A 385 -47.14 6.17 10.93
CA LEU A 385 -46.89 5.42 12.17
C LEU A 385 -45.43 5.54 12.64
N MET A 386 -44.46 5.40 11.75
CA MET A 386 -43.02 5.49 12.09
C MET A 386 -42.59 6.89 12.55
N SER A 387 -43.32 7.93 12.12
CA SER A 387 -43.05 9.33 12.47
C SER A 387 -43.58 9.72 13.87
N GLN A 388 -44.27 8.83 14.56
CA GLN A 388 -44.80 9.06 15.89
C GLN A 388 -44.19 8.13 16.93
N PRO A 389 -44.10 8.53 18.22
CA PRO A 389 -43.69 7.62 19.28
C PRO A 389 -44.64 6.44 19.37
N ALA A 390 -44.21 5.24 19.19
CA ALA A 390 -45.00 4.03 19.28
C ALA A 390 -45.42 3.79 20.75
N GLY A 391 -46.69 3.41 20.95
CA GLY A 391 -47.10 2.68 22.15
C GLY A 391 -47.18 3.43 23.47
N GLY A 392 -47.50 4.70 23.51
CA GLY A 392 -47.97 5.40 24.72
C GLY A 392 -47.00 5.52 25.92
N SER A 393 -45.81 4.96 25.86
CA SER A 393 -44.76 5.06 26.89
C SER A 393 -43.61 5.86 26.35
N ALA A 394 -43.64 7.17 26.46
CA ALA A 394 -42.67 8.13 25.93
C ALA A 394 -41.22 7.91 26.42
N GLY A 395 -40.94 6.97 27.31
CA GLY A 395 -39.60 6.69 27.86
C GLY A 395 -38.75 5.73 27.04
N ASN A 396 -39.35 4.73 26.34
CA ASN A 396 -38.63 3.60 25.74
C ASN A 396 -38.61 3.57 24.19
N TYR A 397 -39.40 4.45 23.57
CA TYR A 397 -39.57 4.51 22.12
C TYR A 397 -39.34 5.94 21.60
N THR A 398 -39.03 6.07 20.34
CA THR A 398 -38.86 7.38 19.67
C THR A 398 -39.38 7.26 18.25
N PRO A 399 -39.85 8.36 17.61
CA PRO A 399 -40.03 8.36 16.15
C PRO A 399 -38.81 7.85 15.45
N LEU A 400 -38.97 7.12 14.35
CA LEU A 400 -37.83 6.69 13.55
C LEU A 400 -37.27 7.86 12.72
N PRO A 401 -35.94 8.04 12.66
CA PRO A 401 -35.33 9.03 11.78
C PRO A 401 -35.74 8.82 10.32
N ALA A 402 -35.67 9.87 9.50
CA ALA A 402 -36.07 9.84 8.09
C ALA A 402 -35.32 8.79 7.26
N SER A 403 -34.03 8.64 7.50
CA SER A 403 -33.20 7.60 6.86
C SER A 403 -33.69 6.19 7.15
N VAL A 404 -34.12 5.92 8.39
CA VAL A 404 -34.66 4.61 8.82
C VAL A 404 -36.04 4.36 8.23
N GLN A 405 -36.90 5.40 8.15
CA GLN A 405 -38.19 5.30 7.48
C GLN A 405 -38.02 4.95 5.98
N ALA A 406 -37.08 5.63 5.31
CA ALA A 406 -36.74 5.35 3.90
C ALA A 406 -36.25 3.91 3.70
N MET A 407 -35.42 3.40 4.60
CA MET A 407 -34.98 2.01 4.61
C MET A 407 -36.16 1.05 4.75
N ALA A 408 -37.09 1.32 5.67
CA ALA A 408 -38.26 0.46 5.87
C ALA A 408 -39.14 0.38 4.60
N LEU A 409 -39.38 1.51 3.93
CA LEU A 409 -40.07 1.54 2.65
C LEU A 409 -39.34 0.80 1.54
N LYS A 410 -38.00 0.90 1.50
CA LYS A 410 -37.15 0.15 0.55
C LYS A 410 -37.27 -1.36 0.76
N VAL A 411 -37.25 -1.81 2.01
CA VAL A 411 -37.45 -3.22 2.37
C VAL A 411 -38.89 -3.67 1.99
N LYS A 412 -39.90 -2.87 2.39
CA LYS A 412 -41.30 -3.13 2.09
C LYS A 412 -41.57 -3.35 0.61
N ASN A 413 -41.06 -2.44 -0.21
CA ASN A 413 -41.37 -2.40 -1.64
C ASN A 413 -40.34 -3.18 -2.48
N ASN A 414 -39.32 -3.77 -1.86
CA ASN A 414 -38.18 -4.36 -2.53
C ASN A 414 -37.58 -3.41 -3.62
N SER A 415 -37.56 -2.11 -3.32
CA SER A 415 -37.20 -1.03 -4.27
C SER A 415 -35.71 -0.71 -4.23
N TRP A 416 -34.89 -1.72 -4.37
CA TRP A 416 -33.44 -1.62 -4.43
C TRP A 416 -33.00 -1.22 -5.84
N GLY A 417 -31.89 -0.46 -5.91
CA GLY A 417 -31.22 -0.20 -7.18
C GLY A 417 -30.64 -1.47 -7.81
N HIS A 418 -30.16 -1.35 -9.04
CA HIS A 418 -29.54 -2.46 -9.76
C HIS A 418 -28.42 -3.08 -8.93
N ARG A 419 -28.53 -4.37 -8.63
CA ARG A 419 -27.61 -5.17 -7.79
C ARG A 419 -27.41 -4.62 -6.36
N GLU A 420 -28.14 -3.55 -5.95
CA GLU A 420 -27.92 -2.91 -4.64
C GLU A 420 -28.21 -3.88 -3.50
N LYS A 421 -29.31 -4.62 -3.55
CA LYS A 421 -29.73 -5.55 -2.50
C LYS A 421 -28.65 -6.62 -2.23
N GLU A 422 -27.95 -7.06 -3.25
CA GLU A 422 -26.87 -8.06 -3.16
C GLU A 422 -25.76 -7.64 -2.20
N PHE A 423 -25.45 -6.34 -2.14
CA PHE A 423 -24.39 -5.79 -1.31
C PHE A 423 -24.93 -5.21 0.01
N ARG A 424 -26.23 -4.86 0.06
CA ARG A 424 -26.88 -4.33 1.25
C ARG A 424 -27.28 -5.41 2.24
N VAL A 425 -27.75 -6.57 1.76
CA VAL A 425 -28.22 -7.67 2.61
C VAL A 425 -27.47 -8.95 2.26
N TYR A 426 -26.63 -9.42 3.20
CA TYR A 426 -25.79 -10.58 2.94
C TYR A 426 -25.55 -11.43 4.21
N ASP A 427 -25.35 -12.74 4.01
CA ASP A 427 -25.05 -13.72 5.05
C ASP A 427 -23.51 -13.90 5.17
N TYR A 428 -22.89 -13.20 6.10
CA TYR A 428 -21.45 -13.27 6.34
C TYR A 428 -21.08 -14.56 7.08
N LYS A 429 -20.09 -15.27 6.55
CA LYS A 429 -19.54 -16.49 7.16
C LYS A 429 -18.38 -16.12 8.09
N PRO A 430 -18.16 -16.91 9.17
CA PRO A 430 -17.05 -16.67 10.07
C PRO A 430 -15.71 -17.11 9.46
N TYR A 431 -14.65 -16.44 9.92
CA TYR A 431 -13.26 -16.78 9.64
C TYR A 431 -12.52 -17.08 10.94
N SER A 432 -11.34 -17.68 10.85
CA SER A 432 -10.44 -17.80 11.98
C SER A 432 -9.90 -16.44 12.39
N ASP A 433 -9.59 -16.25 13.66
CA ASP A 433 -8.94 -15.02 14.13
C ASP A 433 -7.53 -14.91 13.52
N ASP A 434 -7.25 -13.76 12.89
CA ASP A 434 -6.04 -13.48 12.14
C ASP A 434 -4.77 -13.49 13.02
N THR A 435 -4.90 -13.19 14.30
CA THR A 435 -3.76 -13.15 15.24
C THR A 435 -3.50 -14.50 15.91
N GLN A 436 -4.52 -15.27 16.19
CA GLN A 436 -4.43 -16.51 16.95
C GLN A 436 -3.73 -17.61 16.16
N TRP A 437 -4.02 -17.75 14.87
CA TRP A 437 -3.43 -18.77 14.02
C TRP A 437 -1.98 -18.50 13.65
N ASN A 438 -1.56 -17.23 13.62
CA ASN A 438 -0.16 -16.88 13.39
C ASN A 438 0.75 -17.28 14.55
N SER A 439 0.27 -17.19 15.78
CA SER A 439 0.98 -17.62 16.98
C SER A 439 0.88 -19.14 17.21
N ASP A 440 -0.09 -19.80 16.59
CA ASP A 440 -0.30 -21.24 16.74
C ASP A 440 0.75 -22.01 15.94
N LYS A 441 1.34 -23.01 16.59
CA LYS A 441 2.28 -23.94 15.97
C LYS A 441 1.70 -24.75 14.81
N LEU A 442 0.37 -24.78 14.67
CA LEU A 442 -0.31 -25.54 13.63
C LEU A 442 -0.01 -25.01 12.24
N VAL A 443 -0.03 -23.71 12.03
CA VAL A 443 0.25 -23.09 10.74
C VAL A 443 1.66 -22.51 10.68
N GLY A 444 2.07 -21.79 11.72
CA GLY A 444 3.45 -21.33 11.94
C GLY A 444 3.97 -20.44 10.81
N THR A 445 3.12 -19.57 10.24
CA THR A 445 3.54 -18.59 9.25
C THR A 445 4.29 -17.43 9.90
N GLY A 446 5.19 -16.80 9.17
CA GLY A 446 5.89 -15.60 9.65
C GLY A 446 5.08 -14.32 9.53
N TYR A 447 3.96 -14.36 8.80
CA TYR A 447 3.11 -13.22 8.44
C TYR A 447 1.74 -13.33 9.09
N MET A 448 1.06 -12.18 9.26
CA MET A 448 -0.32 -12.13 9.72
C MET A 448 -1.28 -12.32 8.53
N PHE A 449 -2.45 -12.87 8.81
CA PHE A 449 -3.50 -12.96 7.81
C PHE A 449 -4.29 -11.65 7.71
N SER A 450 -4.92 -11.42 6.55
CA SER A 450 -5.71 -10.23 6.30
C SER A 450 -6.98 -10.21 7.14
N PRO A 451 -7.30 -9.10 7.81
CA PRO A 451 -8.56 -8.94 8.50
C PRO A 451 -9.74 -8.64 7.55
N GLN A 452 -9.49 -8.39 6.27
CA GLN A 452 -10.52 -8.04 5.28
C GLN A 452 -11.33 -9.28 4.83
N THR A 453 -11.92 -9.99 5.77
CA THR A 453 -12.60 -11.27 5.51
C THR A 453 -13.99 -11.12 4.88
N GLY A 454 -14.68 -10.03 5.18
CA GLY A 454 -16.04 -9.76 4.69
C GLY A 454 -16.17 -8.39 4.02
N PRO A 455 -15.77 -8.25 2.75
CA PRO A 455 -16.05 -7.04 2.00
C PRO A 455 -17.56 -6.81 1.90
N THR A 456 -18.00 -5.56 2.02
CA THR A 456 -19.42 -5.20 1.88
C THR A 456 -19.76 -4.67 0.49
N GLY A 457 -18.77 -4.15 -0.22
CA GLY A 457 -18.98 -3.40 -1.45
C GLY A 457 -19.55 -1.99 -1.21
N ILE A 458 -19.53 -1.50 0.01
CA ILE A 458 -20.03 -0.18 0.37
C ILE A 458 -18.86 0.76 0.63
N SER A 459 -18.91 1.91 -0.03
CA SER A 459 -17.97 3.02 0.15
C SER A 459 -18.64 4.13 0.95
N LEU A 460 -17.90 4.70 1.87
CA LEU A 460 -18.30 5.81 2.71
C LEU A 460 -17.43 7.02 2.43
N LYS A 461 -18.03 8.17 2.30
CA LYS A 461 -17.32 9.44 2.35
C LYS A 461 -17.00 9.80 3.79
N ARG A 462 -15.97 10.61 3.98
CA ARG A 462 -15.63 11.14 5.29
C ARG A 462 -16.85 11.81 5.94
N GLY A 463 -17.12 11.44 7.20
CA GLY A 463 -18.28 11.91 7.96
C GLY A 463 -19.60 11.23 7.62
N GLU A 464 -19.63 10.39 6.60
CA GLU A 464 -20.80 9.60 6.24
C GLU A 464 -20.94 8.39 7.15
N ALA A 465 -22.19 8.03 7.50
CA ALA A 465 -22.47 6.88 8.33
C ALA A 465 -22.98 5.68 7.55
N ALA A 466 -22.56 4.50 8.00
CA ALA A 466 -23.22 3.24 7.70
C ALA A 466 -24.11 2.83 8.89
N PHE A 467 -25.36 2.49 8.61
CA PHE A 467 -26.30 1.91 9.56
C PHE A 467 -26.35 0.40 9.34
N ILE A 468 -25.84 -0.36 10.32
CA ILE A 468 -25.63 -1.79 10.21
C ILE A 468 -26.63 -2.51 11.13
N TYR A 469 -27.58 -3.21 10.53
CA TYR A 469 -28.63 -3.98 11.21
C TYR A 469 -28.23 -5.44 11.19
N ILE A 470 -28.08 -6.04 12.37
CA ILE A 470 -27.53 -7.40 12.49
C ILE A 470 -28.57 -8.32 13.12
N ASN A 471 -28.83 -9.45 12.45
CA ASN A 471 -29.66 -10.51 13.02
C ASN A 471 -28.93 -11.18 14.20
N SER A 472 -29.67 -11.52 15.25
CA SER A 472 -29.10 -12.09 16.48
C SER A 472 -28.66 -13.55 16.35
N ALA A 473 -29.15 -14.28 15.36
CA ALA A 473 -28.96 -15.73 15.24
C ALA A 473 -27.49 -16.18 15.14
N GLY A 474 -26.59 -15.36 14.61
CA GLY A 474 -25.15 -15.67 14.45
C GLY A 474 -24.26 -15.27 15.65
N PHE A 475 -24.80 -14.60 16.65
CA PHE A 475 -24.03 -14.22 17.84
C PHE A 475 -23.92 -15.37 18.83
N VAL A 476 -22.82 -16.10 18.75
CA VAL A 476 -22.51 -17.18 19.70
C VAL A 476 -21.31 -16.79 20.57
N PRO A 477 -21.18 -17.33 21.80
CA PRO A 477 -19.95 -17.17 22.57
C PRO A 477 -18.75 -17.59 21.73
N SER A 478 -17.61 -17.00 21.84
CA SER A 478 -16.43 -17.23 21.01
C SER A 478 -16.45 -16.61 19.60
N THR A 479 -17.43 -15.77 19.28
CA THR A 479 -17.39 -14.98 18.04
C THR A 479 -17.14 -13.50 18.32
N LYS A 480 -16.51 -12.85 17.35
CA LYS A 480 -16.25 -11.43 17.34
C LYS A 480 -16.75 -10.86 16.01
N VAL A 481 -17.61 -9.86 16.10
CA VAL A 481 -18.15 -9.17 14.92
C VAL A 481 -17.78 -7.69 15.01
N GLU A 482 -17.09 -7.20 13.99
CA GLU A 482 -16.64 -5.81 13.92
C GLU A 482 -16.92 -5.23 12.54
N ALA A 483 -17.17 -3.94 12.48
CA ALA A 483 -17.02 -3.15 11.28
C ALA A 483 -15.59 -2.62 11.20
N MET A 484 -14.99 -2.66 10.04
CA MET A 484 -13.69 -2.06 9.77
C MET A 484 -13.81 -1.15 8.56
N THR A 485 -13.24 0.05 8.63
CA THR A 485 -13.14 0.98 7.49
C THR A 485 -11.70 1.08 7.04
N THR A 486 -11.46 0.99 5.74
CA THR A 486 -10.11 1.06 5.16
C THR A 486 -10.02 2.15 4.11
N GLU A 487 -8.93 2.91 4.12
CA GLU A 487 -8.65 3.96 3.15
C GLU A 487 -7.77 3.43 2.02
N GLY A 488 -8.15 3.70 0.77
CA GLY A 488 -7.37 3.33 -0.41
C GLY A 488 -7.02 1.83 -0.45
N LEU A 489 -5.73 1.54 -0.64
CA LEU A 489 -5.20 0.17 -0.71
C LEU A 489 -4.85 -0.44 0.65
N SER A 490 -5.20 0.24 1.76
CA SER A 490 -4.87 -0.24 3.10
C SER A 490 -5.60 -1.54 3.43
N VAL A 491 -4.89 -2.50 4.00
CA VAL A 491 -5.43 -3.81 4.42
C VAL A 491 -6.06 -3.74 5.82
N THR A 492 -5.70 -2.73 6.59
CA THR A 492 -6.19 -2.52 7.96
C THR A 492 -6.76 -1.12 8.12
N GLY A 493 -7.60 -0.96 9.15
CA GLY A 493 -8.15 0.33 9.50
C GLY A 493 -8.85 0.31 10.86
N PRO A 494 -9.48 1.42 11.26
CA PRO A 494 -10.25 1.49 12.48
C PRO A 494 -11.32 0.42 12.54
N ARG A 495 -11.48 -0.20 13.73
CA ARG A 495 -12.49 -1.24 13.97
C ARG A 495 -13.45 -0.81 15.06
N GLN A 496 -14.71 -1.08 14.83
CA GLN A 496 -15.78 -0.86 15.80
C GLN A 496 -16.50 -2.18 16.08
N ARG A 497 -16.63 -2.55 17.37
CA ARG A 497 -17.42 -3.73 17.78
C ARG A 497 -18.87 -3.53 17.41
N LEU A 498 -19.48 -4.57 16.84
CA LEU A 498 -20.89 -4.60 16.49
C LEU A 498 -21.69 -5.49 17.45
N ASN A 499 -22.95 -5.14 17.64
CA ASN A 499 -23.90 -5.85 18.49
C ASN A 499 -25.17 -6.21 17.69
N PRO A 500 -26.00 -7.15 18.15
CA PRO A 500 -27.28 -7.43 17.53
C PRO A 500 -28.15 -6.18 17.36
N GLY A 501 -28.89 -6.12 16.25
CA GLY A 501 -29.72 -4.96 15.87
C GLY A 501 -28.94 -3.83 15.26
N LEU A 502 -29.41 -2.61 15.37
CA LEU A 502 -28.82 -1.42 14.73
C LEU A 502 -27.51 -1.01 15.37
N ASN A 503 -26.52 -0.77 14.54
CA ASN A 503 -25.25 -0.12 14.86
C ASN A 503 -25.02 1.03 13.88
N MET A 504 -24.27 2.05 14.29
CA MET A 504 -23.85 3.14 13.42
C MET A 504 -22.33 3.21 13.40
N VAL A 505 -21.76 3.28 12.20
CA VAL A 505 -20.34 3.45 11.97
C VAL A 505 -20.13 4.68 11.10
N VAL A 506 -19.38 5.65 11.59
CA VAL A 506 -19.06 6.88 10.86
C VAL A 506 -17.64 6.79 10.33
N ALA A 507 -17.45 7.10 9.05
CA ALA A 507 -16.14 7.06 8.42
C ALA A 507 -15.32 8.30 8.75
N ASP A 508 -14.08 8.10 9.20
CA ASP A 508 -13.14 9.20 9.48
C ASP A 508 -12.47 9.74 8.20
N ASN A 509 -12.42 8.91 7.16
CA ASN A 509 -11.88 9.21 5.82
C ASN A 509 -12.77 8.59 4.74
N ASP A 510 -12.53 8.94 3.46
CA ASP A 510 -13.10 8.20 2.33
C ASP A 510 -12.65 6.75 2.43
N SER A 511 -13.58 5.84 2.64
CA SER A 511 -13.27 4.48 3.08
C SER A 511 -14.15 3.42 2.43
N HIS A 512 -13.65 2.20 2.42
CA HIS A 512 -14.43 0.99 2.14
C HIS A 512 -14.78 0.27 3.44
N LEU A 513 -16.01 -0.20 3.54
CA LEU A 513 -16.52 -0.90 4.72
C LEU A 513 -16.34 -2.41 4.60
N PHE A 514 -15.86 -3.02 5.67
CA PHE A 514 -15.72 -4.47 5.83
C PHE A 514 -16.44 -4.94 7.08
N ILE A 515 -17.01 -6.14 7.03
CA ILE A 515 -17.45 -6.89 8.22
C ILE A 515 -16.36 -7.90 8.56
N VAL A 516 -15.83 -7.81 9.76
CA VAL A 516 -14.84 -8.76 10.30
C VAL A 516 -15.58 -9.66 11.27
N TYR A 517 -15.89 -10.88 10.80
CA TYR A 517 -16.60 -11.88 11.60
C TYR A 517 -15.64 -13.05 11.86
N THR A 518 -15.15 -13.17 13.09
CA THR A 518 -14.13 -14.14 13.46
C THR A 518 -14.53 -15.03 14.62
N ILE A 519 -13.96 -16.24 14.64
CA ILE A 519 -14.04 -17.19 15.76
C ILE A 519 -12.71 -17.17 16.50
N THR A 520 -12.78 -17.01 17.82
CA THR A 520 -11.60 -17.03 18.70
C THR A 520 -11.28 -18.42 19.29
N ASP A 521 -12.20 -19.36 19.23
CA ASP A 521 -11.97 -20.75 19.69
C ASP A 521 -11.48 -21.64 18.54
N THR A 522 -10.18 -21.91 18.51
CA THR A 522 -9.51 -22.72 17.49
C THR A 522 -9.95 -24.20 17.46
N ARG A 523 -10.69 -24.66 18.47
CA ARG A 523 -11.21 -26.05 18.52
C ARG A 523 -12.54 -26.20 17.80
N LYS A 524 -13.27 -25.10 17.56
CA LYS A 524 -14.54 -25.13 16.86
C LYS A 524 -14.36 -25.29 15.35
N LYS A 525 -15.21 -26.09 14.74
CA LYS A 525 -15.33 -26.14 13.30
C LYS A 525 -16.08 -24.89 12.80
N LEU A 526 -15.57 -24.25 11.76
CA LEU A 526 -16.16 -23.02 11.20
C LEU A 526 -17.59 -23.27 10.73
N GLU A 527 -17.89 -24.42 10.12
CA GLU A 527 -19.23 -24.82 9.69
C GLU A 527 -20.26 -24.95 10.81
N SER A 528 -19.80 -25.15 12.06
CA SER A 528 -20.67 -25.24 13.22
C SER A 528 -21.16 -23.87 13.72
N VAL A 529 -20.62 -22.79 13.18
CA VAL A 529 -21.00 -21.41 13.51
C VAL A 529 -21.88 -20.89 12.40
N PRO A 530 -23.10 -20.43 12.70
CA PRO A 530 -24.00 -19.96 11.68
C PRO A 530 -23.51 -18.72 10.97
N ALA A 531 -23.88 -18.57 9.70
CA ALA A 531 -23.72 -17.32 8.99
C ALA A 531 -24.50 -16.20 9.68
N LEU A 532 -23.99 -14.98 9.59
CA LEU A 532 -24.58 -13.82 10.23
C LEU A 532 -25.19 -12.92 9.16
N GLN A 533 -26.51 -12.86 9.13
CA GLN A 533 -27.23 -11.97 8.22
C GLN A 533 -27.07 -10.52 8.69
N ILE A 534 -26.59 -9.69 7.81
CA ILE A 534 -26.37 -8.26 8.02
C ILE A 534 -27.01 -7.46 6.89
N HIS A 535 -27.78 -6.41 7.29
CA HIS A 535 -28.31 -5.41 6.38
C HIS A 535 -27.61 -4.08 6.63
N ILE A 536 -27.13 -3.42 5.59
CA ILE A 536 -26.35 -2.19 5.68
C ILE A 536 -26.99 -1.10 4.85
N GLU A 537 -27.30 0.04 5.47
CA GLU A 537 -27.76 1.25 4.81
C GLU A 537 -26.76 2.40 5.01
N GLY A 538 -26.90 3.48 4.24
CA GLY A 538 -25.90 4.54 4.13
C GLY A 538 -24.79 4.17 3.17
N GLY A 539 -23.94 5.12 2.86
CA GLY A 539 -22.88 4.97 1.88
C GLY A 539 -23.36 4.63 0.46
N ARG A 540 -22.43 4.54 -0.45
CA ARG A 540 -22.65 4.18 -1.84
C ARG A 540 -22.26 2.73 -2.09
N VAL A 541 -23.10 1.98 -2.81
CA VAL A 541 -22.72 0.65 -3.32
C VAL A 541 -21.75 0.83 -4.48
N ASN A 542 -20.49 0.44 -4.26
CA ASN A 542 -19.47 0.28 -5.29
C ASN A 542 -19.39 -1.16 -5.80
N GLY A 543 -19.90 -2.11 -5.00
CA GLY A 543 -19.79 -3.53 -5.27
C GLY A 543 -18.39 -4.09 -5.08
N TYR A 544 -18.29 -5.39 -5.15
CA TYR A 544 -17.02 -6.14 -5.21
C TYR A 544 -17.24 -7.45 -5.97
N PHE A 545 -16.18 -7.98 -6.57
CA PHE A 545 -16.26 -9.22 -7.34
C PHE A 545 -15.82 -10.42 -6.50
N ASP A 546 -16.67 -11.44 -6.39
CA ASP A 546 -16.42 -12.59 -5.51
C ASP A 546 -16.85 -13.90 -6.16
N ILE A 547 -15.89 -14.71 -6.61
CA ILE A 547 -16.18 -16.00 -7.23
C ILE A 547 -16.77 -17.02 -6.23
N THR A 548 -16.58 -16.81 -4.91
CA THR A 548 -17.19 -17.69 -3.90
C THR A 548 -18.69 -17.43 -3.72
N ARG A 549 -19.18 -16.28 -4.19
CA ARG A 549 -20.62 -15.95 -4.31
C ARG A 549 -21.23 -16.41 -5.62
N GLY A 550 -20.43 -16.97 -6.54
CA GLY A 550 -20.85 -17.39 -7.86
C GLY A 550 -20.81 -16.29 -8.90
N HIS A 551 -20.09 -15.17 -8.66
CA HIS A 551 -19.90 -14.16 -9.68
C HIS A 551 -19.06 -14.70 -10.83
N THR A 552 -19.51 -14.40 -12.03
CA THR A 552 -18.92 -14.82 -13.30
C THR A 552 -18.31 -13.64 -14.05
N ASN A 553 -17.63 -13.91 -15.15
CA ASN A 553 -17.16 -12.85 -16.05
C ASN A 553 -18.28 -11.91 -16.54
N ALA A 554 -19.52 -12.41 -16.67
CA ALA A 554 -20.67 -11.58 -17.06
C ALA A 554 -21.04 -10.60 -15.93
N ASP A 555 -20.98 -11.04 -14.67
CA ASP A 555 -21.20 -10.18 -13.49
C ASP A 555 -20.13 -9.11 -13.39
N TRP A 556 -18.87 -9.45 -13.68
CA TRP A 556 -17.80 -8.44 -13.73
C TRP A 556 -18.11 -7.32 -14.73
N LEU A 557 -18.48 -7.67 -15.95
CA LEU A 557 -18.80 -6.69 -17.00
C LEU A 557 -19.99 -5.82 -16.63
N ASP A 558 -21.01 -6.38 -15.98
CA ASP A 558 -22.17 -5.63 -15.50
C ASP A 558 -21.76 -4.66 -14.36
N MET A 559 -21.04 -5.14 -13.36
CA MET A 559 -20.56 -4.31 -12.24
C MET A 559 -19.57 -3.24 -12.69
N GLU A 560 -18.68 -3.56 -13.62
CA GLU A 560 -17.75 -2.58 -14.21
C GLU A 560 -18.49 -1.42 -14.87
N LYS A 561 -19.59 -1.71 -15.54
CA LYS A 561 -20.43 -0.70 -16.20
C LYS A 561 -21.28 0.10 -15.20
N THR A 562 -21.82 -0.54 -14.18
CA THR A 562 -22.89 0.02 -13.36
C THR A 562 -22.46 0.47 -11.97
N LEU A 563 -21.53 -0.26 -11.33
CA LEU A 563 -21.18 -0.08 -9.91
C LEU A 563 -19.79 0.49 -9.66
N PHE A 564 -18.72 -0.06 -10.32
CA PHE A 564 -17.34 0.31 -10.00
C PHE A 564 -17.04 1.78 -10.33
N LYS A 565 -16.99 2.62 -9.32
CA LYS A 565 -16.73 4.07 -9.41
C LYS A 565 -15.51 4.51 -8.61
N ASP A 566 -15.08 3.70 -7.62
CA ASP A 566 -13.94 4.01 -6.80
C ASP A 566 -12.64 3.65 -7.51
N GLN A 567 -11.57 4.33 -7.10
CA GLN A 567 -10.24 4.03 -7.61
C GLN A 567 -9.78 2.63 -7.21
N VAL A 568 -10.19 2.16 -6.03
CA VAL A 568 -9.87 0.83 -5.52
C VAL A 568 -11.05 -0.10 -5.73
N ILE A 569 -10.78 -1.26 -6.32
CA ILE A 569 -11.73 -2.36 -6.45
C ILE A 569 -11.35 -3.51 -5.52
N HIS A 570 -12.36 -4.09 -4.90
CA HIS A 570 -12.21 -5.31 -4.11
C HIS A 570 -12.67 -6.53 -4.91
N MET A 571 -11.84 -7.58 -4.84
CA MET A 571 -12.20 -8.89 -5.40
C MET A 571 -11.90 -9.96 -4.35
N LYS A 572 -12.56 -11.09 -4.45
CA LYS A 572 -12.40 -12.17 -3.48
C LYS A 572 -12.49 -13.53 -4.15
N ASN A 573 -11.62 -14.41 -3.71
CA ASN A 573 -11.74 -15.84 -3.92
C ASN A 573 -11.71 -16.58 -2.57
N LYS A 574 -11.44 -17.86 -2.54
CA LYS A 574 -11.48 -18.65 -1.31
C LYS A 574 -10.39 -18.24 -0.30
N TYR A 575 -9.19 -17.88 -0.77
CA TYR A 575 -8.02 -17.65 0.06
C TYR A 575 -7.52 -16.21 0.05
N TYR A 576 -7.85 -15.42 -0.98
CA TYR A 576 -7.37 -14.05 -1.16
C TYR A 576 -8.49 -13.02 -1.16
N GLN A 577 -8.23 -11.92 -0.47
CA GLN A 577 -8.92 -10.64 -0.64
C GLN A 577 -8.00 -9.72 -1.45
N PHE A 578 -8.48 -9.27 -2.59
CA PHE A 578 -7.76 -8.39 -3.50
C PHE A 578 -8.17 -6.94 -3.28
N ASN A 579 -7.18 -6.04 -3.14
CA ASN A 579 -7.33 -4.59 -3.04
C ASN A 579 -6.54 -3.98 -4.19
N MET A 580 -7.18 -3.77 -5.32
CA MET A 580 -6.48 -3.41 -6.56
C MET A 580 -6.90 -2.05 -7.07
N ASP A 581 -5.96 -1.33 -7.68
CA ASP A 581 -6.28 -0.15 -8.47
C ASP A 581 -7.13 -0.54 -9.67
N LEU A 582 -8.32 0.04 -9.79
CA LEU A 582 -9.29 -0.31 -10.84
C LEU A 582 -8.73 -0.09 -12.24
N ALA A 583 -7.98 0.97 -12.45
CA ALA A 583 -7.40 1.27 -13.76
C ALA A 583 -6.36 0.20 -14.15
N GLY A 584 -5.49 -0.19 -13.21
CA GLY A 584 -4.52 -1.26 -13.41
C GLY A 584 -5.19 -2.62 -13.67
N VAL A 585 -6.28 -2.94 -12.96
CA VAL A 585 -7.05 -4.17 -13.24
C VAL A 585 -7.61 -4.15 -14.65
N LYS A 586 -8.21 -3.03 -15.06
CA LYS A 586 -8.78 -2.89 -16.41
C LYS A 586 -7.75 -3.06 -17.54
N GLU A 587 -6.52 -2.62 -17.29
CA GLU A 587 -5.40 -2.75 -18.22
C GLU A 587 -4.94 -4.21 -18.36
N GLN A 588 -4.91 -4.97 -17.26
CA GLN A 588 -4.48 -6.37 -17.25
C GLN A 588 -5.48 -7.32 -17.88
N LEU A 589 -6.78 -7.01 -17.81
CA LEU A 589 -7.83 -7.94 -18.25
C LEU A 589 -7.94 -8.02 -19.77
N ASN A 590 -7.82 -9.25 -20.30
CA ASN A 590 -8.11 -9.53 -21.70
C ASN A 590 -9.59 -9.92 -21.87
N ARG A 591 -10.44 -8.93 -22.19
CA ARG A 591 -11.89 -9.13 -22.30
C ARG A 591 -12.30 -10.11 -23.42
N SER A 592 -11.41 -10.35 -24.39
CA SER A 592 -11.67 -11.36 -25.44
C SER A 592 -11.71 -12.80 -24.92
N GLU A 593 -11.26 -13.02 -23.68
CA GLU A 593 -11.24 -14.31 -23.00
C GLU A 593 -12.51 -14.59 -22.20
N PHE A 594 -13.30 -13.56 -21.87
CA PHE A 594 -14.40 -13.66 -20.92
C PHE A 594 -15.51 -14.64 -21.34
N ALA A 595 -15.70 -14.89 -22.65
CA ALA A 595 -16.64 -15.85 -23.16
C ALA A 595 -16.00 -17.22 -23.46
N LYS A 596 -14.73 -17.41 -23.13
CA LYS A 596 -13.98 -18.63 -23.47
C LYS A 596 -13.78 -19.51 -22.24
N LYS A 597 -13.53 -20.77 -22.51
CA LYS A 597 -13.03 -21.76 -21.55
C LYS A 597 -11.70 -22.30 -22.03
N ASP A 598 -10.85 -22.71 -21.10
CA ASP A 598 -9.64 -23.44 -21.43
C ASP A 598 -9.90 -24.92 -21.79
N ALA A 599 -8.83 -25.67 -21.99
CA ALA A 599 -8.92 -27.09 -22.37
C ALA A 599 -9.58 -27.96 -21.29
N ASP A 600 -9.53 -27.56 -20.04
CA ASP A 600 -10.11 -28.26 -18.89
C ASP A 600 -11.55 -27.82 -18.59
N GLY A 601 -12.09 -26.89 -19.39
CA GLY A 601 -13.44 -26.35 -19.22
C GLY A 601 -13.51 -25.21 -18.18
N THR A 602 -12.40 -24.76 -17.63
CA THR A 602 -12.34 -23.62 -16.69
C THR A 602 -12.63 -22.32 -17.44
N PRO A 603 -13.52 -21.44 -16.92
CA PRO A 603 -13.70 -20.11 -17.50
C PRO A 603 -12.38 -19.38 -17.59
N MET A 604 -12.14 -18.67 -18.70
CA MET A 604 -11.01 -17.75 -18.81
C MET A 604 -11.41 -16.36 -18.29
N GLY A 605 -10.51 -15.38 -18.35
CA GLY A 605 -10.77 -14.03 -17.84
C GLY A 605 -10.64 -13.90 -16.33
N ILE A 606 -11.32 -12.91 -15.72
CA ILE A 606 -11.14 -12.60 -14.28
C ILE A 606 -11.62 -13.74 -13.39
N GLU A 607 -12.72 -14.38 -13.73
CA GLU A 607 -13.24 -15.53 -13.00
C GLU A 607 -12.21 -16.65 -12.94
N GLY A 608 -11.67 -17.04 -14.08
CA GLY A 608 -10.70 -18.13 -14.16
C GLY A 608 -9.35 -17.82 -13.52
N VAL A 609 -8.85 -16.61 -13.65
CA VAL A 609 -7.57 -16.27 -13.01
C VAL A 609 -7.70 -16.32 -11.49
N LEU A 610 -8.82 -15.87 -10.90
CA LEU A 610 -9.05 -15.99 -9.46
C LEU A 610 -9.15 -17.44 -9.01
N MET A 611 -9.72 -18.34 -9.84
CA MET A 611 -9.71 -19.79 -9.59
C MET A 611 -8.27 -20.35 -9.58
N ARG A 612 -7.42 -19.90 -10.50
CA ARG A 612 -6.01 -20.34 -10.55
C ARG A 612 -5.20 -19.86 -9.34
N TRP A 613 -5.53 -18.68 -8.80
CA TRP A 613 -4.95 -18.22 -7.53
C TRP A 613 -5.39 -19.12 -6.35
N ASP A 614 -6.64 -19.58 -6.32
CA ASP A 614 -7.10 -20.55 -5.30
C ASP A 614 -6.36 -21.88 -5.39
N GLU A 615 -6.17 -22.41 -6.60
CA GLU A 615 -5.42 -23.65 -6.83
C GLU A 615 -3.96 -23.53 -6.36
N LEU A 616 -3.34 -22.37 -6.59
CA LEU A 616 -1.98 -22.10 -6.15
C LEU A 616 -1.88 -22.17 -4.62
N VAL A 617 -2.74 -21.46 -3.89
CA VAL A 617 -2.72 -21.47 -2.42
C VAL A 617 -3.02 -22.87 -1.89
N LYS A 618 -3.99 -23.56 -2.52
CA LYS A 618 -4.27 -24.94 -2.15
C LYS A 618 -3.05 -25.84 -2.31
N CYS A 619 -2.32 -25.71 -3.41
CA CYS A 619 -1.08 -26.47 -3.63
C CYS A 619 -0.07 -26.23 -2.51
N GLU A 620 0.12 -24.96 -2.11
CA GLU A 620 1.02 -24.61 -1.00
C GLU A 620 0.52 -25.19 0.34
N HIS A 621 -0.79 -25.12 0.62
CA HIS A 621 -1.39 -25.73 1.80
C HIS A 621 -1.22 -27.26 1.81
N ASP A 622 -1.37 -27.93 0.66
CA ASP A 622 -1.13 -29.37 0.52
C ASP A 622 0.33 -29.73 0.84
N LEU A 623 1.29 -28.90 0.34
CA LEU A 623 2.72 -29.05 0.69
C LEU A 623 2.99 -28.85 2.18
N MET A 624 2.33 -27.88 2.79
CA MET A 624 2.44 -27.63 4.24
C MET A 624 1.77 -28.72 5.10
N GLY A 625 0.90 -29.54 4.52
CA GLY A 625 0.13 -30.57 5.23
C GLY A 625 -0.87 -29.99 6.22
N ILE A 626 -1.56 -28.90 5.84
CA ILE A 626 -2.53 -28.23 6.71
C ILE A 626 -4.00 -28.53 6.38
N ASP A 627 -4.26 -29.38 5.40
CA ASP A 627 -5.63 -29.72 4.94
C ASP A 627 -6.51 -30.28 6.05
N HIS A 628 -5.98 -31.04 6.99
CA HIS A 628 -6.74 -31.58 8.11
C HIS A 628 -7.14 -30.51 9.16
N TYR A 629 -6.65 -29.29 9.02
CA TYR A 629 -7.06 -28.14 9.82
C TYR A 629 -8.03 -27.21 9.11
N LEU A 630 -8.29 -27.40 7.80
CA LEU A 630 -9.10 -26.49 6.98
C LEU A 630 -10.56 -26.38 7.44
N ASP A 631 -11.08 -27.36 8.19
CA ASP A 631 -12.40 -27.28 8.80
C ASP A 631 -12.48 -26.25 9.96
N ARG A 632 -11.32 -25.83 10.50
CA ARG A 632 -11.16 -24.87 11.57
C ARG A 632 -10.31 -23.66 11.18
N PHE A 633 -9.53 -23.80 10.12
CA PHE A 633 -8.59 -22.81 9.63
C PHE A 633 -9.09 -22.25 8.29
N ASN A 634 -9.62 -21.03 8.34
CA ASN A 634 -10.00 -20.27 7.16
C ASN A 634 -9.57 -18.82 7.40
N CYS A 635 -8.38 -18.49 6.91
CA CYS A 635 -7.81 -17.16 7.01
C CYS A 635 -7.65 -16.59 5.61
N MET A 636 -7.79 -15.26 5.49
CA MET A 636 -7.62 -14.56 4.23
C MET A 636 -6.19 -14.06 4.09
N LEU A 637 -5.63 -14.22 2.90
CA LEU A 637 -4.47 -13.47 2.45
C LEU A 637 -4.92 -12.18 1.76
N SER A 638 -4.09 -11.16 1.74
CA SER A 638 -4.32 -9.95 0.96
C SER A 638 -3.44 -9.96 -0.28
N ALA A 639 -4.00 -9.58 -1.43
CA ALA A 639 -3.25 -9.21 -2.62
C ALA A 639 -3.58 -7.76 -2.95
N SER A 640 -2.58 -6.87 -2.96
CA SER A 640 -2.82 -5.44 -3.11
C SER A 640 -1.97 -4.85 -4.24
N SER A 641 -2.52 -3.86 -4.94
CA SER A 641 -1.72 -3.02 -5.84
C SER A 641 -0.65 -2.26 -5.07
N SER A 642 0.50 -2.05 -5.70
CA SER A 642 1.64 -1.35 -5.13
C SER A 642 2.22 -0.35 -6.12
N SER A 643 2.71 0.77 -5.61
CA SER A 643 3.51 1.72 -6.38
C SER A 643 4.99 1.31 -6.50
N LYS A 644 5.44 0.29 -5.76
CA LYS A 644 6.79 -0.25 -5.90
C LYS A 644 6.94 -0.98 -7.22
N GLY A 645 8.13 -0.91 -7.82
CA GLY A 645 8.40 -1.49 -9.13
C GLY A 645 8.47 -3.03 -9.17
N ASN A 646 8.68 -3.68 -8.03
CA ASN A 646 8.75 -5.14 -7.90
C ASN A 646 7.65 -5.66 -6.99
N PRO A 647 7.14 -6.88 -7.23
CA PRO A 647 6.31 -7.61 -6.28
C PRO A 647 7.06 -7.85 -4.96
N TYR A 648 6.32 -7.99 -3.88
CA TYR A 648 6.88 -8.35 -2.58
C TYR A 648 5.80 -8.90 -1.65
N ALA A 649 6.18 -9.76 -0.71
CA ALA A 649 5.36 -10.16 0.41
C ALA A 649 5.66 -9.29 1.65
N SER A 650 4.65 -9.06 2.46
CA SER A 650 4.76 -8.32 3.72
C SER A 650 3.66 -8.74 4.67
N THR A 651 3.59 -8.13 5.84
CA THR A 651 2.50 -8.30 6.81
C THR A 651 1.15 -8.29 6.10
N TYR A 652 0.32 -9.27 6.33
CA TYR A 652 -1.02 -9.50 5.77
C TYR A 652 -1.11 -10.09 4.35
N GLY A 653 -0.08 -10.08 3.52
CA GLY A 653 -0.19 -10.64 2.18
C GLY A 653 0.86 -10.18 1.19
N THR A 654 0.49 -10.13 -0.06
CA THR A 654 1.35 -9.92 -1.21
C THR A 654 1.00 -8.64 -1.95
N TYR A 655 1.98 -8.01 -2.57
CA TYR A 655 1.84 -6.71 -3.21
C TYR A 655 2.41 -6.75 -4.63
N TYR A 656 1.67 -6.19 -5.58
CA TYR A 656 1.99 -6.28 -6.99
C TYR A 656 1.98 -4.91 -7.66
N PRO A 657 2.94 -4.59 -8.55
CA PRO A 657 2.87 -3.37 -9.36
C PRO A 657 1.64 -3.41 -10.28
N GLY A 658 1.01 -2.26 -10.48
CA GLY A 658 -0.23 -2.15 -11.24
C GLY A 658 -0.14 -2.53 -12.73
N VAL A 659 1.08 -2.60 -13.27
CA VAL A 659 1.34 -2.93 -14.69
C VAL A 659 1.72 -4.40 -14.91
N GLY A 660 1.66 -5.25 -13.88
CA GLY A 660 1.95 -6.68 -14.01
C GLY A 660 0.72 -7.47 -14.49
N ASP A 661 0.93 -8.49 -15.27
CA ASP A 661 -0.14 -9.32 -15.86
C ASP A 661 -0.72 -10.38 -14.89
N TYR A 662 -0.78 -10.07 -13.59
CA TYR A 662 -1.17 -11.02 -12.53
C TYR A 662 -2.63 -11.42 -12.57
N LEU A 663 -3.47 -10.62 -13.25
CA LEU A 663 -4.90 -10.87 -13.46
C LEU A 663 -5.24 -11.17 -14.92
N ASN A 664 -4.24 -11.31 -15.78
CA ASN A 664 -4.43 -11.77 -17.16
C ASN A 664 -4.38 -13.29 -17.23
N TYR A 665 -5.48 -13.94 -17.63
CA TYR A 665 -5.59 -15.40 -17.59
C TYR A 665 -4.53 -16.10 -18.44
N GLN A 666 -4.34 -15.69 -19.69
CA GLN A 666 -3.36 -16.32 -20.58
C GLN A 666 -1.92 -16.11 -20.11
N ARG A 667 -1.60 -14.90 -19.67
CA ARG A 667 -0.27 -14.58 -19.12
C ARG A 667 0.00 -15.38 -17.85
N PHE A 668 -1.00 -15.49 -16.99
CA PHE A 668 -0.91 -16.25 -15.75
C PHE A 668 -0.67 -17.75 -16.00
N THR A 669 -1.40 -18.34 -16.95
CA THR A 669 -1.41 -19.81 -17.14
C THR A 669 -0.37 -20.30 -18.15
N ARG A 670 0.02 -19.48 -19.13
CA ARG A 670 0.86 -19.92 -20.25
C ARG A 670 2.26 -19.37 -20.22
N GLY A 671 2.66 -18.56 -19.28
CA GLY A 671 3.94 -17.85 -19.25
C GLY A 671 5.01 -18.49 -20.16
N SER A 672 5.71 -17.75 -20.99
CA SER A 672 6.67 -18.31 -21.95
C SER A 672 7.65 -19.25 -21.24
N GLU A 673 8.15 -20.26 -21.93
CA GLU A 673 9.08 -21.25 -21.35
C GLU A 673 10.33 -20.60 -20.72
N ASP A 674 10.71 -19.42 -21.22
CA ASP A 674 11.88 -18.66 -20.77
C ASP A 674 11.56 -17.42 -19.93
N ASP A 675 10.27 -17.15 -19.63
CA ASP A 675 9.85 -15.93 -18.93
C ASP A 675 10.05 -16.04 -17.42
N GLU A 676 11.17 -15.51 -17.00
CA GLU A 676 11.52 -15.41 -15.57
C GLU A 676 10.56 -14.50 -14.78
N GLY A 677 9.82 -13.65 -15.44
CA GLY A 677 8.81 -12.75 -14.87
C GLY A 677 7.38 -13.26 -15.00
N ALA A 678 7.18 -14.53 -15.39
CA ALA A 678 5.83 -15.09 -15.56
C ALA A 678 4.99 -14.87 -14.29
N PRO A 679 3.78 -14.30 -14.40
CA PRO A 679 2.91 -14.02 -13.25
C PRO A 679 2.71 -15.22 -12.33
N ILE A 680 2.53 -16.42 -12.90
CA ILE A 680 2.38 -17.66 -12.14
C ILE A 680 3.58 -17.97 -11.23
N TRP A 681 4.82 -17.71 -11.70
CA TRP A 681 6.01 -17.86 -10.88
C TRP A 681 6.01 -16.86 -9.74
N VAL A 682 5.78 -15.60 -10.09
CA VAL A 682 5.86 -14.49 -9.13
C VAL A 682 4.79 -14.63 -8.04
N VAL A 683 3.56 -14.97 -8.40
CA VAL A 683 2.48 -15.14 -7.41
C VAL A 683 2.78 -16.30 -6.47
N ALA A 684 3.26 -17.44 -6.98
CA ALA A 684 3.67 -18.56 -6.13
C ALA A 684 4.89 -18.23 -5.25
N HIS A 685 5.80 -17.42 -5.75
CA HIS A 685 6.96 -16.95 -5.00
C HIS A 685 6.53 -16.03 -3.83
N GLU A 686 5.73 -15.01 -4.11
CA GLU A 686 5.30 -14.06 -3.07
C GLU A 686 4.35 -14.73 -2.05
N THR A 687 3.47 -15.61 -2.50
CA THR A 687 2.61 -16.42 -1.60
C THR A 687 3.47 -17.37 -0.76
N GLY A 688 4.49 -17.97 -1.38
CA GLY A 688 5.45 -18.84 -0.72
C GLY A 688 6.19 -18.17 0.44
N HIS A 689 6.49 -16.86 0.36
CA HIS A 689 7.06 -16.12 1.50
C HIS A 689 6.18 -16.20 2.75
N ILE A 690 4.85 -16.23 2.57
CA ILE A 690 3.92 -16.33 3.69
C ILE A 690 3.98 -17.76 4.30
N HIS A 691 4.25 -18.79 3.50
CA HIS A 691 4.12 -20.19 3.88
C HIS A 691 5.44 -20.90 4.20
N GLN A 692 6.59 -20.35 3.79
CA GLN A 692 7.91 -21.03 3.88
C GLN A 692 8.48 -21.22 5.27
N LYS A 693 7.99 -20.52 6.29
CA LYS A 693 8.66 -20.37 7.61
C LYS A 693 9.23 -21.67 8.17
N ALA A 694 8.46 -22.75 8.11
CA ALA A 694 8.88 -24.02 8.71
C ALA A 694 10.10 -24.65 8.01
N ILE A 695 10.20 -24.50 6.68
CA ILE A 695 11.29 -25.09 5.88
C ILE A 695 12.38 -24.09 5.52
N ASN A 696 12.23 -22.81 5.87
CA ASN A 696 13.18 -21.77 5.50
C ASN A 696 14.49 -21.94 6.33
N MET A 697 15.51 -22.51 5.73
CA MET A 697 16.86 -22.51 6.33
C MET A 697 17.45 -21.10 6.29
N ALA A 698 18.27 -20.77 7.26
CA ALA A 698 18.95 -19.48 7.30
C ALA A 698 19.73 -19.20 6.00
N GLY A 699 19.55 -18.02 5.46
CA GLY A 699 20.11 -17.62 4.18
C GLY A 699 19.35 -18.11 2.95
N ASP A 700 18.21 -18.83 3.10
CA ASP A 700 17.45 -19.42 1.99
C ASP A 700 16.08 -18.78 1.77
N THR A 701 15.86 -17.55 2.22
CA THR A 701 14.54 -16.90 2.09
C THR A 701 14.06 -16.88 0.65
N GLU A 702 14.93 -16.49 -0.30
CA GLU A 702 14.60 -16.47 -1.73
C GLU A 702 14.68 -17.86 -2.40
N MET A 703 15.30 -18.85 -1.74
CA MET A 703 15.48 -20.19 -2.27
C MET A 703 14.32 -21.11 -1.91
N SER A 704 13.89 -21.07 -0.66
CA SER A 704 12.78 -21.90 -0.19
C SER A 704 11.43 -21.50 -0.79
N VAL A 705 11.24 -20.23 -1.13
CA VAL A 705 10.03 -19.76 -1.86
C VAL A 705 10.03 -20.23 -3.32
N ASN A 706 11.20 -20.29 -3.96
CA ASN A 706 11.30 -20.80 -5.33
C ASN A 706 10.84 -22.26 -5.45
N PHE A 707 10.88 -23.02 -4.36
CA PHE A 707 10.32 -24.37 -4.29
C PHE A 707 8.82 -24.39 -4.60
N PHE A 708 8.04 -23.49 -3.99
CA PHE A 708 6.60 -23.40 -4.26
C PHE A 708 6.32 -23.04 -5.72
N SER A 709 7.04 -22.07 -6.26
CA SER A 709 6.93 -21.69 -7.67
C SER A 709 7.27 -22.85 -8.61
N GLN A 710 8.33 -23.61 -8.30
CA GLN A 710 8.74 -24.78 -9.10
C GLN A 710 7.68 -25.87 -9.09
N VAL A 711 7.15 -26.21 -7.90
CA VAL A 711 6.10 -27.24 -7.76
C VAL A 711 4.85 -26.84 -8.50
N TYR A 712 4.34 -25.61 -8.26
CA TYR A 712 3.08 -25.18 -8.88
C TYR A 712 3.20 -25.09 -10.41
N ARG A 713 4.29 -24.53 -10.94
CA ARG A 713 4.53 -24.51 -12.40
C ARG A 713 4.63 -25.91 -13.00
N TRP A 714 5.30 -26.82 -12.31
CA TRP A 714 5.38 -28.20 -12.75
C TRP A 714 4.00 -28.84 -12.86
N LEU A 715 3.15 -28.65 -11.81
CA LEU A 715 1.77 -29.17 -11.78
C LEU A 715 0.90 -28.57 -12.90
N GLN A 716 1.07 -27.30 -13.21
CA GLN A 716 0.36 -26.63 -14.32
C GLN A 716 0.84 -27.05 -15.71
N GLY A 717 1.82 -27.93 -15.82
CA GLY A 717 2.32 -28.39 -17.14
C GLY A 717 3.22 -27.37 -17.84
N THR A 718 3.61 -26.27 -17.16
CA THR A 718 4.52 -25.28 -17.70
C THR A 718 5.97 -25.60 -17.33
N ASN A 719 6.94 -25.04 -18.04
CA ASN A 719 8.35 -25.16 -17.64
C ASN A 719 8.54 -24.62 -16.22
N VAL A 720 9.32 -25.30 -15.40
CA VAL A 720 9.65 -24.83 -14.03
C VAL A 720 10.52 -23.55 -14.04
N GLY A 721 10.75 -22.98 -15.22
CA GLY A 721 11.36 -21.68 -15.40
C GLY A 721 12.79 -21.65 -14.91
N ARG A 722 13.10 -20.72 -14.07
CA ARG A 722 14.42 -20.53 -13.42
C ARG A 722 14.94 -21.74 -12.66
N GLY A 723 14.11 -22.77 -12.47
CA GLY A 723 14.58 -24.06 -11.99
C GLY A 723 15.57 -24.65 -12.98
N ARG A 724 16.79 -24.23 -12.88
CA ARG A 724 17.85 -24.65 -13.78
C ARG A 724 17.99 -26.15 -13.78
N PRO A 725 18.31 -26.73 -14.95
CA PRO A 725 18.43 -28.18 -15.07
C PRO A 725 19.45 -28.73 -14.07
N LEU A 726 19.32 -30.02 -13.77
CA LEU A 726 20.22 -30.75 -12.85
C LEU A 726 21.72 -30.57 -13.17
N SER A 727 22.06 -30.24 -14.43
CA SER A 727 23.44 -29.95 -14.81
C SER A 727 24.11 -28.82 -14.02
N ASN A 728 23.37 -27.83 -13.54
CA ASN A 728 23.93 -26.70 -12.78
C ASN A 728 24.38 -27.12 -11.36
N PRO A 729 23.54 -27.81 -10.54
CA PRO A 729 24.03 -28.40 -9.30
C PRO A 729 25.20 -29.36 -9.48
N MET A 730 25.21 -30.16 -10.56
CA MET A 730 26.34 -31.05 -10.88
C MET A 730 27.63 -30.30 -11.14
N ALA A 731 27.57 -29.11 -11.77
CA ALA A 731 28.74 -28.25 -11.97
C ALA A 731 29.25 -27.63 -10.66
N ASP A 732 28.33 -27.27 -9.75
CA ASP A 732 28.68 -26.68 -8.45
C ASP A 732 29.24 -27.74 -7.47
N PHE A 733 28.86 -29.02 -7.60
CA PHE A 733 29.30 -30.10 -6.71
C PHE A 733 30.80 -30.21 -6.55
N HIS A 734 31.53 -29.98 -7.61
CA HIS A 734 33.01 -30.07 -7.58
C HIS A 734 33.70 -28.89 -6.89
N ARG A 735 32.96 -27.86 -6.49
CA ARG A 735 33.53 -26.66 -5.85
C ARG A 735 33.86 -26.87 -4.39
N GLY A 736 33.26 -27.85 -3.70
CA GLY A 736 33.47 -28.14 -2.29
C GLY A 736 33.18 -26.94 -1.39
N ALA A 737 32.25 -26.07 -1.81
CA ALA A 737 31.89 -24.85 -1.12
C ALA A 737 30.87 -25.14 0.00
N PHE A 738 30.71 -24.20 0.93
CA PHE A 738 29.59 -24.22 1.86
C PHE A 738 28.28 -23.89 1.11
N ARG A 739 27.16 -24.42 1.59
CA ARG A 739 25.90 -24.37 0.87
C ARG A 739 25.47 -22.96 0.42
N ASP A 740 25.74 -21.92 1.17
CA ASP A 740 25.36 -20.54 0.83
C ASP A 740 26.27 -19.85 -0.21
N GLU A 741 27.43 -20.43 -0.49
CA GLU A 741 28.31 -19.98 -1.56
C GLU A 741 27.87 -20.45 -2.96
N TYR A 742 26.90 -21.37 -3.02
CA TYR A 742 26.30 -21.79 -4.28
C TYR A 742 25.26 -20.76 -4.76
N ASN A 743 25.00 -20.75 -6.06
CA ASN A 743 23.97 -19.86 -6.59
C ASN A 743 22.58 -20.24 -6.08
N ILE A 744 21.65 -19.27 -6.15
CA ILE A 744 20.29 -19.45 -5.62
C ILE A 744 19.54 -20.64 -6.24
N TRP A 745 19.82 -20.99 -7.50
CA TRP A 745 19.15 -22.08 -8.21
C TRP A 745 19.65 -23.44 -7.75
N THR A 746 20.94 -23.58 -7.49
CA THR A 746 21.53 -24.78 -6.90
C THR A 746 20.96 -25.01 -5.49
N ARG A 747 20.80 -23.96 -4.70
CA ARG A 747 20.24 -24.00 -3.36
C ARG A 747 18.74 -24.33 -3.37
N SER A 748 17.94 -23.70 -4.23
CA SER A 748 16.51 -24.01 -4.43
C SER A 748 16.28 -25.44 -4.85
N ARG A 749 17.24 -26.03 -5.62
CA ARG A 749 17.16 -27.39 -6.10
C ARG A 749 17.10 -28.46 -4.99
N VAL A 750 17.68 -28.18 -3.82
CA VAL A 750 17.60 -29.08 -2.66
C VAL A 750 16.14 -29.41 -2.35
N TYR A 751 15.31 -28.40 -2.25
CA TYR A 751 13.88 -28.55 -1.94
C TYR A 751 13.14 -29.27 -3.07
N PHE A 752 13.33 -28.83 -4.29
CA PHE A 752 12.63 -29.37 -5.45
C PHE A 752 13.05 -30.81 -5.78
N GLN A 753 14.33 -31.17 -5.60
CA GLN A 753 14.84 -32.54 -5.81
C GLN A 753 14.20 -33.55 -4.87
N LEU A 754 14.07 -33.18 -3.57
CA LEU A 754 13.41 -34.00 -2.57
C LEU A 754 11.91 -34.20 -2.92
N TRP A 755 11.24 -33.15 -3.41
CA TRP A 755 9.86 -33.26 -3.85
C TRP A 755 9.71 -34.16 -5.06
N LEU A 756 10.54 -33.98 -6.08
CA LEU A 756 10.51 -34.81 -7.29
C LEU A 756 10.66 -36.30 -6.97
N TYR A 757 11.62 -36.63 -6.10
CA TYR A 757 11.93 -38.02 -5.81
C TYR A 757 10.90 -38.64 -4.84
N TYR A 758 10.68 -38.03 -3.71
CA TYR A 758 9.82 -38.61 -2.68
C TYR A 758 8.34 -38.46 -2.98
N GLN A 759 7.89 -37.23 -3.19
CA GLN A 759 6.47 -36.96 -3.28
C GLN A 759 5.91 -37.22 -4.66
N LEU A 760 6.54 -36.69 -5.71
CA LEU A 760 6.05 -36.85 -7.08
C LEU A 760 6.19 -38.29 -7.61
N GLN A 761 7.34 -38.94 -7.43
CA GLN A 761 7.52 -40.34 -7.83
C GLN A 761 6.82 -41.35 -6.91
N GLY A 762 6.33 -40.90 -5.75
CA GLY A 762 5.57 -41.74 -4.82
C GLY A 762 6.42 -42.60 -3.88
N HIS A 763 7.74 -42.37 -3.78
CA HIS A 763 8.57 -43.08 -2.79
C HIS A 763 8.15 -42.73 -1.36
N HIS A 764 7.68 -41.48 -1.12
CA HIS A 764 7.05 -41.08 0.13
C HIS A 764 6.02 -39.93 -0.17
N PRO A 765 4.77 -40.25 -0.50
CA PRO A 765 3.78 -39.30 -0.99
C PRO A 765 3.46 -38.13 -0.03
N LYS A 766 3.73 -38.29 1.27
CA LYS A 766 3.51 -37.28 2.31
C LYS A 766 4.83 -36.65 2.81
N PHE A 767 5.89 -36.72 2.04
CA PHE A 767 7.21 -36.27 2.47
C PHE A 767 7.19 -34.81 2.97
N TYR A 768 6.74 -33.85 2.16
CA TYR A 768 6.70 -32.46 2.59
C TYR A 768 5.67 -32.17 3.69
N PRO A 769 4.41 -32.65 3.64
CA PRO A 769 3.48 -32.52 4.75
C PRO A 769 4.07 -32.98 6.11
N GLU A 770 4.79 -34.10 6.13
CA GLU A 770 5.41 -34.62 7.35
C GLU A 770 6.66 -33.84 7.75
N LEU A 771 7.46 -33.40 6.78
CA LEU A 771 8.63 -32.55 7.05
C LEU A 771 8.22 -31.19 7.63
N PHE A 772 7.21 -30.53 7.04
CA PHE A 772 6.64 -29.30 7.57
C PHE A 772 6.11 -29.48 9.00
N ALA A 773 5.34 -30.55 9.24
CA ALA A 773 4.80 -30.84 10.56
C ALA A 773 5.92 -31.04 11.59
N LYS A 774 6.96 -31.77 11.24
CA LYS A 774 8.11 -32.02 12.10
C LYS A 774 8.88 -30.75 12.44
N LEU A 775 9.13 -29.89 11.43
CA LEU A 775 9.80 -28.62 11.59
C LEU A 775 8.94 -27.59 12.33
N ARG A 776 7.61 -27.58 12.17
CA ARG A 776 6.71 -26.75 13.01
C ARG A 776 6.78 -27.14 14.50
N ASN A 777 6.84 -28.44 14.79
CA ASN A 777 6.90 -28.93 16.15
C ASN A 777 8.29 -28.76 16.82
N SER A 778 9.35 -28.71 16.02
CA SER A 778 10.73 -28.46 16.45
C SER A 778 11.41 -27.44 15.52
N PRO A 779 11.07 -26.15 15.63
CA PRO A 779 11.50 -25.13 14.68
C PRO A 779 13.02 -25.01 14.58
N MET A 780 13.49 -24.65 13.41
CA MET A 780 14.83 -24.16 13.20
C MET A 780 15.00 -22.82 13.92
N THR A 781 16.20 -22.58 14.45
CA THR A 781 16.53 -21.33 15.13
C THR A 781 17.53 -20.50 14.33
N TYR A 782 17.67 -19.23 14.66
CA TYR A 782 18.49 -18.25 13.97
C TYR A 782 19.28 -17.44 15.00
N SER A 783 20.43 -16.90 14.61
CA SER A 783 21.15 -15.92 15.43
C SER A 783 21.56 -14.72 14.59
N THR A 784 21.08 -13.54 14.96
CA THR A 784 21.50 -12.26 14.38
C THR A 784 22.75 -11.67 15.07
N ASN A 785 23.30 -12.35 16.08
CA ASN A 785 24.41 -11.87 16.89
C ASN A 785 25.70 -12.64 16.54
N SER A 786 26.68 -11.93 16.00
CA SER A 786 28.01 -12.48 15.67
C SER A 786 28.78 -13.00 16.88
N ASN A 787 28.47 -12.50 18.08
CA ASN A 787 29.13 -12.96 19.32
C ASN A 787 28.44 -14.19 19.94
N ALA A 788 27.30 -14.59 19.41
CA ALA A 788 26.54 -15.77 19.84
C ALA A 788 26.03 -16.56 18.62
N PRO A 789 26.95 -17.04 17.75
CA PRO A 789 26.58 -17.87 16.60
C PRO A 789 25.97 -19.19 17.06
N ILE A 790 24.96 -19.68 16.36
CA ILE A 790 24.37 -21.00 16.63
C ILE A 790 25.09 -22.12 15.87
N SER A 791 24.89 -23.36 16.27
CA SER A 791 25.32 -24.51 15.51
C SER A 791 24.39 -24.78 14.30
N GLY A 792 24.93 -25.30 13.20
CA GLY A 792 24.12 -25.85 12.11
C GLY A 792 23.12 -26.91 12.54
N LEU A 793 23.39 -27.63 13.67
CA LEU A 793 22.45 -28.58 14.27
C LEU A 793 21.11 -27.96 14.69
N ASP A 794 21.09 -26.65 14.91
CA ASP A 794 19.88 -25.93 15.26
C ASP A 794 19.14 -25.37 14.03
N ASN A 795 19.72 -25.45 12.84
CA ASN A 795 19.16 -24.91 11.61
C ASN A 795 19.32 -25.89 10.42
N TYR A 796 20.21 -25.65 9.48
CA TYR A 796 20.29 -26.40 8.22
C TYR A 796 20.64 -27.88 8.37
N LEU A 797 21.44 -28.28 9.38
CA LEU A 797 21.66 -29.69 9.68
C LEU A 797 20.43 -30.34 10.32
N LYS A 798 19.63 -29.56 11.07
CA LYS A 798 18.33 -30.07 11.59
C LYS A 798 17.38 -30.36 10.42
N PHE A 799 17.32 -29.48 9.41
CA PHE A 799 16.53 -29.74 8.21
C PHE A 799 16.96 -31.06 7.54
N ALA A 800 18.28 -31.27 7.36
CA ALA A 800 18.81 -32.50 6.76
C ALA A 800 18.48 -33.76 7.57
N MET A 801 18.67 -33.70 8.90
CA MET A 801 18.32 -34.82 9.80
C MET A 801 16.82 -35.13 9.74
N PHE A 802 15.96 -34.11 9.72
CA PHE A 802 14.52 -34.29 9.69
C PHE A 802 14.01 -34.78 8.33
N ALA A 803 14.65 -34.34 7.25
CA ALA A 803 14.39 -34.90 5.91
C ALA A 803 14.72 -36.41 5.87
N SER A 804 15.84 -36.82 6.45
CA SER A 804 16.19 -38.25 6.57
C SER A 804 15.21 -39.04 7.48
N ASP A 805 14.75 -38.43 8.55
CA ASP A 805 13.73 -39.04 9.42
C ASP A 805 12.40 -39.30 8.68
N VAL A 806 11.96 -38.33 7.86
CA VAL A 806 10.72 -38.45 7.09
C VAL A 806 10.90 -39.46 5.97
N ALA A 807 12.02 -39.39 5.28
CA ALA A 807 12.35 -40.33 4.19
C ALA A 807 12.55 -41.78 4.71
N GLN A 808 12.93 -41.99 5.99
CA GLN A 808 13.43 -43.23 6.54
C GLN A 808 14.65 -43.75 5.75
N GLU A 809 15.46 -42.81 5.20
CA GLU A 809 16.66 -43.11 4.41
C GLU A 809 17.82 -42.21 4.86
N ASP A 810 19.05 -42.72 4.73
CA ASP A 810 20.25 -41.95 4.92
C ASP A 810 20.49 -41.00 3.75
N LEU A 811 20.18 -39.71 3.93
CA LEU A 811 20.37 -38.66 2.98
C LEU A 811 21.73 -37.94 3.10
N SER A 812 22.68 -38.50 3.88
CA SER A 812 23.95 -37.83 4.13
C SER A 812 24.73 -37.51 2.83
N GLU A 813 24.77 -38.46 1.86
CA GLU A 813 25.42 -38.21 0.58
C GLU A 813 24.71 -37.10 -0.24
N PHE A 814 23.38 -37.07 -0.20
CA PHE A 814 22.59 -36.04 -0.84
C PHE A 814 22.92 -34.64 -0.28
N PHE A 815 22.90 -34.47 1.04
CA PHE A 815 23.19 -33.17 1.64
C PHE A 815 24.69 -32.80 1.54
N GLN A 816 25.60 -33.80 1.50
CA GLN A 816 26.99 -33.54 1.19
C GLN A 816 27.17 -32.96 -0.21
N PHE A 817 26.45 -33.50 -1.20
CA PHE A 817 26.43 -32.98 -2.57
C PHE A 817 26.03 -31.48 -2.64
N TYR A 818 25.09 -31.04 -1.80
CA TYR A 818 24.64 -29.66 -1.72
C TYR A 818 25.39 -28.79 -0.69
N GLY A 819 26.57 -29.21 -0.22
CA GLY A 819 27.49 -28.39 0.58
C GLY A 819 27.12 -28.22 2.05
N PHE A 820 26.28 -29.11 2.63
CA PHE A 820 25.85 -29.01 4.03
C PHE A 820 26.97 -29.37 5.03
N PHE A 821 27.95 -30.19 4.66
CA PHE A 821 28.92 -30.76 5.58
C PHE A 821 30.31 -30.10 5.49
N LYS A 822 30.31 -28.78 5.44
CA LYS A 822 31.54 -27.99 5.55
C LYS A 822 31.58 -27.29 6.90
N PRO A 823 32.65 -27.46 7.70
CA PRO A 823 32.81 -26.70 8.94
C PRO A 823 32.90 -25.20 8.65
N VAL A 824 32.20 -24.39 9.45
CA VAL A 824 32.26 -22.92 9.36
C VAL A 824 32.43 -22.33 10.77
N LYS A 825 33.16 -21.23 10.87
CA LYS A 825 33.37 -20.52 12.14
C LYS A 825 32.94 -19.08 11.98
N ASN A 826 32.02 -18.66 12.84
CA ASN A 826 31.47 -17.30 12.86
C ASN A 826 31.11 -16.82 11.44
N HIS A 827 30.43 -17.67 10.71
CA HIS A 827 30.02 -17.44 9.32
C HIS A 827 28.63 -16.79 9.27
N ASN A 828 28.50 -15.72 8.48
CA ASN A 828 27.22 -15.06 8.25
C ASN A 828 26.64 -15.51 6.91
N THR A 829 25.51 -16.20 6.95
CA THR A 829 24.74 -16.56 5.74
C THR A 829 23.82 -15.43 5.31
N GLY A 830 24.28 -14.15 5.33
CA GLY A 830 23.44 -12.97 5.13
C GLY A 830 22.39 -13.13 4.02
N ASP A 831 21.17 -12.82 4.39
CA ASP A 831 20.02 -12.75 3.51
C ASP A 831 19.33 -11.41 3.83
N TYR A 832 18.03 -11.36 4.10
CA TYR A 832 17.39 -10.12 4.62
C TYR A 832 17.86 -9.72 6.02
N HIS A 833 18.43 -10.70 6.75
CA HIS A 833 19.00 -10.50 8.09
C HIS A 833 20.33 -11.25 8.22
N ASP A 834 21.16 -10.77 9.11
CA ASP A 834 22.34 -11.52 9.53
C ASP A 834 21.93 -12.86 10.16
N ASN A 835 22.63 -13.94 9.78
CA ASN A 835 22.45 -15.26 10.34
C ASN A 835 23.81 -15.89 10.61
N TRP A 836 24.24 -15.91 11.88
CA TRP A 836 25.58 -16.30 12.27
C TRP A 836 25.66 -17.74 12.74
N PHE A 837 26.59 -18.51 12.14
CA PHE A 837 26.83 -19.91 12.44
C PHE A 837 28.27 -20.18 12.84
N THR A 838 28.45 -21.10 13.81
CA THR A 838 29.68 -21.85 14.05
C THR A 838 29.32 -23.33 14.06
N THR A 839 29.67 -24.04 12.98
CA THR A 839 29.39 -25.47 12.83
C THR A 839 30.73 -26.21 12.78
N THR A 840 30.95 -27.04 13.79
CA THR A 840 32.18 -27.80 13.92
C THR A 840 32.12 -29.13 13.16
N GLN A 841 33.26 -29.76 12.92
CA GLN A 841 33.29 -31.12 12.37
C GLN A 841 32.50 -32.09 13.25
N ALA A 842 32.55 -31.92 14.56
CA ALA A 842 31.81 -32.77 15.50
C ALA A 842 30.29 -32.61 15.35
N ASP A 843 29.79 -31.40 15.03
CA ASP A 843 28.39 -31.19 14.74
C ASP A 843 27.96 -31.90 13.45
N ILE A 844 28.79 -31.83 12.43
CA ILE A 844 28.59 -32.50 11.15
C ILE A 844 28.58 -34.01 11.34
N ASP A 845 29.55 -34.55 12.09
CA ASP A 845 29.65 -35.98 12.39
C ASP A 845 28.41 -36.49 13.15
N LYS A 846 27.87 -35.68 14.09
CA LYS A 846 26.62 -36.01 14.78
C LYS A 846 25.43 -36.07 13.79
N ALA A 847 25.34 -35.10 12.89
CA ALA A 847 24.26 -35.08 11.90
C ALA A 847 24.36 -36.27 10.94
N ILE A 848 25.55 -36.57 10.44
CA ILE A 848 25.81 -37.74 9.58
C ILE A 848 25.49 -39.04 10.32
N ALA A 849 25.99 -39.22 11.57
CA ALA A 849 25.70 -40.39 12.38
C ALA A 849 24.18 -40.55 12.64
N TYR A 850 23.49 -39.42 12.84
CA TYR A 850 22.02 -39.43 12.99
C TYR A 850 21.32 -39.96 11.74
N MET A 851 21.69 -39.54 10.55
CA MET A 851 21.11 -40.00 9.30
C MET A 851 21.44 -41.46 8.97
N ARG A 852 22.67 -41.89 9.26
CA ARG A 852 23.17 -43.26 9.01
C ARG A 852 22.49 -44.34 9.82
N LYS A 853 21.61 -43.99 10.75
CA LYS A 853 20.74 -45.00 11.42
C LYS A 853 19.74 -45.60 10.44
N TYR A 854 19.47 -44.96 9.32
CA TYR A 854 18.60 -45.43 8.25
C TYR A 854 19.38 -46.12 7.13
N PRO A 855 18.72 -46.95 6.30
CA PRO A 855 19.32 -47.48 5.09
C PRO A 855 19.70 -46.36 4.13
N LYS A 856 20.77 -46.60 3.36
CA LYS A 856 21.27 -45.63 2.40
C LYS A 856 20.20 -45.26 1.35
N ALA A 857 20.01 -43.98 1.07
CA ALA A 857 19.10 -43.54 0.06
C ALA A 857 19.46 -44.08 -1.34
N HIS A 858 18.45 -44.38 -2.12
CA HIS A 858 18.64 -44.84 -3.51
C HIS A 858 19.28 -43.78 -4.38
N PRO A 859 20.33 -44.10 -5.18
CA PRO A 859 21.02 -43.13 -6.01
C PRO A 859 20.13 -42.36 -7.02
N GLY A 860 18.96 -42.85 -7.32
CA GLY A 860 17.98 -42.17 -8.18
C GLY A 860 17.64 -40.74 -7.76
N ILE A 861 17.73 -40.44 -6.46
CA ILE A 861 17.50 -39.09 -5.94
C ILE A 861 18.44 -38.04 -6.55
N PHE A 862 19.64 -38.42 -7.00
CA PHE A 862 20.60 -37.52 -7.61
C PHE A 862 20.32 -37.22 -9.09
N PHE A 863 19.57 -38.08 -9.78
CA PHE A 863 19.41 -38.04 -11.21
C PHE A 863 18.00 -37.66 -11.67
N ILE A 864 17.05 -37.58 -10.74
CA ILE A 864 15.70 -37.15 -11.06
C ILE A 864 15.67 -35.67 -11.38
N ASP A 865 14.93 -35.30 -12.41
CA ASP A 865 14.72 -33.91 -12.77
C ASP A 865 13.30 -33.64 -13.30
N GLU A 866 13.00 -32.39 -13.60
CA GLU A 866 11.71 -31.92 -14.07
C GLU A 866 11.24 -32.53 -15.40
N ARG A 867 12.16 -33.15 -16.19
CA ARG A 867 11.85 -33.83 -17.46
C ARG A 867 11.07 -35.12 -17.27
N ILE A 868 10.98 -35.61 -16.06
CA ILE A 868 10.21 -36.83 -15.72
C ILE A 868 8.79 -36.79 -16.28
N ARG A 869 8.22 -35.62 -16.43
CA ARG A 869 6.91 -35.45 -17.05
C ARG A 869 6.84 -35.96 -18.48
N LYS A 870 7.87 -35.74 -19.29
CA LYS A 870 7.92 -36.24 -20.68
C LYS A 870 7.95 -37.76 -20.71
N ILE A 871 8.73 -38.37 -19.84
CA ILE A 871 8.82 -39.83 -19.73
C ILE A 871 7.47 -40.43 -19.30
N GLN A 872 6.78 -39.82 -18.35
CA GLN A 872 5.45 -40.30 -17.92
C GLN A 872 4.36 -40.05 -18.95
N ALA A 873 4.40 -38.95 -19.68
CA ALA A 873 3.43 -38.64 -20.73
C ALA A 873 3.58 -39.54 -21.94
N GLU A 874 4.77 -40.01 -22.25
CA GLU A 874 5.04 -40.95 -23.34
C GLU A 874 4.68 -42.38 -22.97
N GLY A 875 4.65 -42.75 -21.68
CA GLY A 875 4.41 -44.11 -21.19
C GLY A 875 3.00 -44.40 -20.64
N VAL A 876 2.23 -43.39 -20.27
CA VAL A 876 0.91 -43.56 -19.67
C VAL A 876 0.00 -42.42 -20.17
N GLY A 877 -1.01 -42.77 -20.92
CA GLY A 877 -1.95 -41.87 -21.63
C GLY A 877 -2.80 -40.95 -20.71
N SER A 878 -2.26 -40.40 -19.67
CA SER A 878 -2.88 -39.40 -18.80
C SER A 878 -2.35 -37.99 -19.12
N LYS A 879 -3.26 -37.10 -19.46
CA LYS A 879 -2.97 -35.69 -19.69
C LYS A 879 -2.33 -35.05 -18.44
N PRO A 880 -1.33 -34.13 -18.59
CA PRO A 880 -0.64 -33.43 -17.47
C PRO A 880 -1.60 -32.63 -16.66
N GLY A 881 -2.66 -32.46 -16.53
CA GLY A 881 -3.59 -31.70 -15.69
C GLY A 881 -4.41 -32.54 -14.69
N GLN A 882 -4.26 -33.83 -14.65
CA GLN A 882 -5.12 -34.71 -13.84
C GLN A 882 -4.46 -35.34 -12.59
N MET A 883 -3.21 -35.04 -12.31
CA MET A 883 -2.69 -35.37 -10.99
C MET A 883 -3.22 -34.34 -9.95
N ARG A 884 -4.35 -34.62 -9.38
CA ARG A 884 -4.74 -34.01 -8.09
C ARG A 884 -3.83 -34.59 -7.02
N LEU A 885 -3.09 -33.71 -6.33
CA LEU A 885 -2.42 -34.06 -5.07
C LEU A 885 -3.42 -34.55 -4.04
#